data_8c97f0f24098df2433a7ffed8e778e47
#
_entry.id   8c97f0f24098df2433a7ffed8e778e47
#
_cell.length_a   1.000
_cell.length_b   1.000
_cell.length_c   1.000
_cell.angle_alpha   90.00
_cell.angle_beta   90.00
_cell.angle_gamma   90.00
#
_symmetry.space_group_name_H-M   'P 1'
#
loop_
_entity.id
_entity.type
_entity.pdbx_description
1 polymer ?
#
loop_
_entity_poly.entity_id
_entity_poly.type
_entity_poly.pdbx_seq_one_letter_code
_entity_poly.pdbx_strand_id
1 'polypeptide(L)'
;MTSNSSAVVPEPTTVTPQLLAQHSITAEEYERILAALGRTPSLTELGIYSVMWSEHCSYKSSRVHLKRLPTKSERVVQGPGENAGIIDVGDGWACAFKIESHNHPSYIEPYQGAATGVGGILRDIFTMGARPLAVMDSLRFGPIEPDATDRELVHRNHSIVEGVVSGIAGYGNCFGVPNLGGETKFEPCYSGNPLVNAFALGLVRKDEIFYAKASGTGNPVIYVGAKTGRDGIHGATMASEEFKEGSEQKRPNVQVGDPFMEKLLLEACLEAMQTGAIVGIQDMGAAGLTCSTCEMGARGGVGLDVELDLIPQRETGMSAYEIMLSESQERMLLVAEKGREEEVLRVFAKWGLDAVIAGTVEPAPRLRIRHHGVLVADIPNQSLTDDAPLYHRPVGTWKAPVPLDPPAEALAELAKDRDYLADLKKLLASSNICSKRWIHEQYDSMVQTNTVQGPGGEAGVMRIKGTGNGEQGTGERGLAMALDGNSRWCYLDPKLGAMHAVAEAARKVACTGATPVAATNCLNFGNPEKPEIMAQLSAAIDGIAEACTALGTPITGGNVSLYNETRGEGIYPTPVLGIVGILEDATKAVPASFQREKDAIVLLWPIPRGQEPDPKLKVPLNPPPMSQLPLPALEREPGVREEADASDVEAAANLTAFGSSDFAKVVLGSLWGTPPALDLDAEASLQNLLTVLAWRKLIRSARDISDGGIAVALAQSAFTKGIGATVEQDPSLLAQPLFGLFAEPASTVIVTAEHGNLAEIDAMANQYNFLSARIGITGGNRLEILVDGETFISAPLAELHALWASALEANLHDEVPA
;
A
#
# COMPACT_ATOMS: atom_id res chain seq x y z
N MET A 1 -34.20 -42.93 -7.69
CA MET A 1 -32.91 -43.52 -8.18
C MET A 1 -32.54 -42.75 -9.44
N THR A 2 -31.87 -41.65 -9.30
CA THR A 2 -31.31 -40.88 -10.42
C THR A 2 -29.87 -41.37 -10.62
N SER A 3 -29.58 -41.88 -11.82
CA SER A 3 -28.26 -42.30 -12.23
C SER A 3 -27.33 -41.08 -12.14
N ASN A 4 -26.43 -41.06 -11.14
CA ASN A 4 -25.35 -40.10 -11.09
C ASN A 4 -24.41 -40.35 -12.30
N SER A 5 -24.62 -39.63 -13.39
CA SER A 5 -23.66 -39.58 -14.47
C SER A 5 -22.38 -38.93 -13.90
N SER A 6 -21.33 -39.75 -13.78
CA SER A 6 -20.03 -39.32 -13.31
C SER A 6 -19.17 -38.68 -14.42
N ALA A 7 -19.69 -38.53 -15.61
CA ALA A 7 -18.97 -37.96 -16.75
C ALA A 7 -19.43 -36.50 -16.99
N VAL A 8 -18.49 -35.60 -17.16
CA VAL A 8 -18.74 -34.24 -17.61
C VAL A 8 -19.41 -34.30 -18.98
N VAL A 9 -20.55 -33.66 -19.12
CA VAL A 9 -21.19 -33.52 -20.43
C VAL A 9 -20.47 -32.42 -21.18
N PRO A 10 -19.89 -32.72 -22.35
CA PRO A 10 -19.24 -31.68 -23.16
C PRO A 10 -20.27 -30.62 -23.57
N GLU A 11 -20.06 -29.40 -23.26
CA GLU A 11 -20.74 -28.31 -23.97
C GLU A 11 -20.33 -28.38 -25.45
N PRO A 12 -21.22 -28.10 -26.41
CA PRO A 12 -20.92 -28.31 -27.83
C PRO A 12 -20.00 -27.25 -28.41
N THR A 13 -18.86 -27.02 -27.77
CA THR A 13 -17.91 -25.99 -28.16
C THR A 13 -16.60 -26.64 -28.63
N THR A 14 -16.27 -26.46 -29.89
CA THR A 14 -14.96 -26.83 -30.42
C THR A 14 -13.94 -25.80 -29.93
N VAL A 15 -12.95 -26.22 -29.17
CA VAL A 15 -11.86 -25.33 -28.72
C VAL A 15 -11.00 -24.96 -29.94
N THR A 16 -11.09 -23.70 -30.36
CA THR A 16 -10.33 -23.15 -31.48
C THR A 16 -9.23 -22.23 -30.98
N PRO A 17 -8.17 -21.98 -31.79
CA PRO A 17 -7.15 -20.99 -31.43
C PRO A 17 -7.73 -19.60 -31.11
N GLN A 18 -8.81 -19.22 -31.78
CA GLN A 18 -9.50 -17.95 -31.50
C GLN A 18 -10.18 -17.96 -30.12
N LEU A 19 -10.80 -19.06 -29.72
CA LEU A 19 -11.41 -19.23 -28.40
C LEU A 19 -10.34 -19.18 -27.31
N LEU A 20 -9.19 -19.84 -27.51
CA LEU A 20 -8.05 -19.77 -26.60
C LEU A 20 -7.54 -18.33 -26.43
N ALA A 21 -7.39 -17.60 -27.53
CA ALA A 21 -6.99 -16.20 -27.49
C ALA A 21 -7.99 -15.30 -26.75
N GLN A 22 -9.30 -15.54 -26.90
CA GLN A 22 -10.35 -14.84 -26.17
C GLN A 22 -10.28 -15.09 -24.63
N HIS A 23 -9.72 -16.23 -24.24
CA HIS A 23 -9.53 -16.60 -22.83
C HIS A 23 -8.11 -16.32 -22.34
N SER A 24 -7.28 -15.64 -23.14
CA SER A 24 -5.87 -15.36 -22.83
C SER A 24 -5.06 -16.63 -22.43
N ILE A 25 -5.42 -17.78 -23.00
CA ILE A 25 -4.75 -19.07 -22.81
C ILE A 25 -3.80 -19.32 -23.99
N THR A 26 -2.52 -19.54 -23.68
CA THR A 26 -1.52 -19.91 -24.68
C THR A 26 -1.69 -21.36 -25.12
N ALA A 27 -1.10 -21.74 -26.27
CA ALA A 27 -1.12 -23.12 -26.74
C ALA A 27 -0.45 -24.07 -25.74
N GLU A 28 0.63 -23.66 -25.09
CA GLU A 28 1.33 -24.42 -24.06
C GLU A 28 0.45 -24.63 -22.81
N GLU A 29 -0.21 -23.59 -22.35
CA GLU A 29 -1.16 -23.67 -21.23
C GLU A 29 -2.32 -24.61 -21.57
N TYR A 30 -2.81 -24.57 -22.80
CA TYR A 30 -3.88 -25.47 -23.25
C TYR A 30 -3.47 -26.96 -23.21
N GLU A 31 -2.26 -27.29 -23.66
CA GLU A 31 -1.71 -28.66 -23.54
C GLU A 31 -1.63 -29.10 -22.06
N ARG A 32 -1.26 -28.21 -21.15
CA ARG A 32 -1.26 -28.48 -19.71
C ARG A 32 -2.67 -28.73 -19.17
N ILE A 33 -3.68 -27.99 -19.64
CA ILE A 33 -5.09 -28.21 -19.30
C ILE A 33 -5.55 -29.59 -19.77
N LEU A 34 -5.25 -29.97 -21.01
CA LEU A 34 -5.57 -31.29 -21.55
C LEU A 34 -4.94 -32.41 -20.72
N ALA A 35 -3.66 -32.22 -20.32
CA ALA A 35 -2.96 -33.20 -19.48
C ALA A 35 -3.60 -33.31 -18.07
N ALA A 36 -3.98 -32.21 -17.46
CA ALA A 36 -4.58 -32.18 -16.12
C ALA A 36 -5.98 -32.82 -16.11
N LEU A 37 -6.79 -32.59 -17.13
CA LEU A 37 -8.13 -33.11 -17.25
C LEU A 37 -8.19 -34.53 -17.84
N GLY A 38 -7.20 -34.91 -18.65
CA GLY A 38 -7.21 -36.16 -19.45
C GLY A 38 -8.25 -36.18 -20.58
N ARG A 39 -8.81 -35.01 -20.90
CA ARG A 39 -9.85 -34.82 -21.91
C ARG A 39 -9.92 -33.36 -22.35
N THR A 40 -10.68 -33.06 -23.41
CA THR A 40 -11.02 -31.69 -23.79
C THR A 40 -11.85 -31.02 -22.67
N PRO A 41 -11.53 -29.77 -22.28
CA PRO A 41 -12.31 -29.03 -21.32
C PRO A 41 -13.69 -28.66 -21.87
N SER A 42 -14.68 -28.53 -20.98
CA SER A 42 -15.92 -27.80 -21.27
C SER A 42 -15.62 -26.28 -21.40
N LEU A 43 -16.58 -25.50 -21.91
CA LEU A 43 -16.43 -24.04 -21.96
C LEU A 43 -16.30 -23.45 -20.54
N THR A 44 -17.09 -23.95 -19.60
CA THR A 44 -17.02 -23.55 -18.19
C THR A 44 -15.66 -23.87 -17.59
N GLU A 45 -15.10 -25.05 -17.84
CA GLU A 45 -13.76 -25.42 -17.38
C GLU A 45 -12.68 -24.52 -18.00
N LEU A 46 -12.79 -24.24 -19.30
CA LEU A 46 -11.86 -23.35 -19.99
C LEU A 46 -11.88 -21.94 -19.37
N GLY A 47 -13.07 -21.42 -19.04
CA GLY A 47 -13.25 -20.15 -18.35
C GLY A 47 -12.62 -20.16 -16.95
N ILE A 48 -12.83 -21.22 -16.16
CA ILE A 48 -12.25 -21.41 -14.84
C ILE A 48 -10.71 -21.35 -14.91
N TYR A 49 -10.10 -22.12 -15.84
CA TYR A 49 -8.65 -22.08 -16.04
C TYR A 49 -8.16 -20.68 -16.48
N SER A 50 -8.90 -20.03 -17.38
CA SER A 50 -8.56 -18.68 -17.88
C SER A 50 -8.38 -17.68 -16.75
N VAL A 51 -9.33 -17.61 -15.80
CA VAL A 51 -9.25 -16.65 -14.69
C VAL A 51 -8.25 -17.07 -13.63
N MET A 52 -8.19 -18.37 -13.27
CA MET A 52 -7.25 -18.87 -12.26
C MET A 52 -5.80 -18.82 -12.71
N TRP A 53 -5.55 -18.95 -14.03
CA TRP A 53 -4.20 -18.86 -14.61
C TRP A 53 -3.88 -17.47 -15.17
N SER A 54 -4.75 -16.48 -14.96
CA SER A 54 -4.42 -15.08 -15.27
C SER A 54 -3.20 -14.64 -14.44
N GLU A 55 -2.48 -13.62 -14.90
CA GLU A 55 -1.36 -13.06 -14.13
C GLU A 55 -1.81 -12.55 -12.77
N HIS A 56 -3.01 -11.95 -12.73
CA HIS A 56 -3.60 -11.38 -11.52
C HIS A 56 -3.85 -12.45 -10.42
N CYS A 57 -4.39 -13.63 -10.78
CA CYS A 57 -4.70 -14.68 -9.79
C CYS A 57 -3.51 -15.59 -9.48
N SER A 58 -2.71 -15.95 -10.50
CA SER A 58 -1.63 -16.96 -10.34
C SER A 58 -0.26 -16.38 -10.01
N TYR A 59 -0.06 -15.06 -10.25
CA TYR A 59 1.26 -14.42 -10.14
C TYR A 59 2.33 -15.15 -10.97
N LYS A 60 1.96 -15.69 -12.13
CA LYS A 60 2.79 -16.62 -12.91
C LYS A 60 4.14 -16.05 -13.33
N SER A 61 4.26 -14.72 -13.51
CA SER A 61 5.51 -14.05 -13.87
C SER A 61 6.30 -13.53 -12.66
N SER A 62 5.64 -13.20 -11.55
CA SER A 62 6.27 -12.54 -10.39
C SER A 62 6.57 -13.49 -9.23
N ARG A 63 5.86 -14.59 -9.08
CA ARG A 63 5.94 -15.53 -7.93
C ARG A 63 7.37 -16.02 -7.63
N VAL A 64 8.19 -16.21 -8.66
CA VAL A 64 9.61 -16.64 -8.49
C VAL A 64 10.44 -15.56 -7.80
N HIS A 65 10.13 -14.28 -8.02
CA HIS A 65 10.83 -13.14 -7.45
C HIS A 65 10.33 -12.86 -6.02
N LEU A 66 9.03 -12.98 -5.76
CA LEU A 66 8.40 -12.72 -4.46
C LEU A 66 8.95 -13.63 -3.34
N LYS A 67 9.45 -14.82 -3.68
CA LYS A 67 10.07 -15.75 -2.71
C LYS A 67 11.30 -15.20 -2.00
N ARG A 68 11.90 -14.09 -2.48
CA ARG A 68 13.05 -13.43 -1.87
C ARG A 68 12.67 -12.51 -0.71
N LEU A 69 11.41 -12.13 -0.60
CA LEU A 69 10.93 -11.24 0.45
C LEU A 69 10.98 -11.92 1.83
N PRO A 70 11.46 -11.24 2.89
CA PRO A 70 11.41 -11.75 4.25
C PRO A 70 9.96 -11.77 4.73
N THR A 71 9.51 -12.90 5.29
CA THR A 71 8.09 -13.10 5.66
C THR A 71 7.90 -13.56 7.11
N LYS A 72 8.97 -13.61 7.90
CA LYS A 72 8.94 -14.21 9.25
C LYS A 72 9.51 -13.27 10.30
N SER A 73 8.82 -13.16 11.43
CA SER A 73 9.32 -12.64 12.68
C SER A 73 8.55 -13.29 13.84
N GLU A 74 8.94 -13.00 15.08
CA GLU A 74 8.23 -13.50 16.27
C GLU A 74 6.80 -12.97 16.37
N ARG A 75 6.50 -11.82 15.73
CA ARG A 75 5.17 -11.21 15.73
C ARG A 75 4.27 -11.70 14.59
N VAL A 76 4.81 -12.30 13.55
CA VAL A 76 3.99 -12.79 12.43
C VAL A 76 3.23 -14.03 12.84
N VAL A 77 1.91 -13.92 12.93
CA VAL A 77 0.98 -15.02 13.21
C VAL A 77 0.61 -15.72 11.89
N GLN A 78 0.32 -14.93 10.85
CA GLN A 78 0.03 -15.41 9.50
C GLN A 78 0.82 -14.58 8.50
N GLY A 79 1.68 -15.24 7.73
CA GLY A 79 2.38 -14.66 6.59
C GLY A 79 1.58 -14.77 5.28
N PRO A 80 2.23 -14.57 4.10
CA PRO A 80 1.57 -14.66 2.81
C PRO A 80 0.94 -16.04 2.57
N GLY A 81 -0.21 -16.06 1.88
CA GLY A 81 -0.92 -17.30 1.49
C GLY A 81 -2.37 -17.39 1.98
N GLU A 82 -2.81 -16.47 2.82
CA GLU A 82 -4.20 -16.23 3.21
C GLU A 82 -4.66 -14.85 2.70
N ASN A 83 -5.91 -14.50 2.93
CA ASN A 83 -6.50 -13.25 2.44
C ASN A 83 -5.78 -12.01 2.98
N ALA A 84 -5.34 -12.03 4.24
CA ALA A 84 -4.51 -10.98 4.83
C ALA A 84 -3.41 -11.57 5.70
N GLY A 85 -2.31 -10.83 5.85
CA GLY A 85 -1.28 -11.12 6.84
C GLY A 85 -1.73 -10.72 8.23
N ILE A 86 -1.23 -11.42 9.25
CA ILE A 86 -1.63 -11.17 10.66
C ILE A 86 -0.40 -11.07 11.53
N ILE A 87 -0.35 -10.05 12.39
CA ILE A 87 0.67 -9.86 13.42
C ILE A 87 0.08 -9.86 14.83
N ASP A 88 0.86 -10.32 15.80
CA ASP A 88 0.58 -10.21 17.23
C ASP A 88 0.85 -8.77 17.68
N VAL A 89 -0.17 -8.12 18.23
CA VAL A 89 -0.07 -6.76 18.76
C VAL A 89 -0.11 -6.70 20.29
N GLY A 90 -0.09 -7.86 20.95
CA GLY A 90 -0.09 -8.00 22.41
C GLY A 90 -1.48 -8.11 23.02
N ASP A 91 -1.55 -8.41 24.33
CA ASP A 91 -2.77 -8.51 25.13
C ASP A 91 -3.83 -9.47 24.54
N GLY A 92 -3.40 -10.50 23.79
CA GLY A 92 -4.28 -11.47 23.13
C GLY A 92 -4.94 -10.94 21.84
N TRP A 93 -4.55 -9.76 21.37
CA TRP A 93 -5.00 -9.18 20.12
C TRP A 93 -4.02 -9.43 18.97
N ALA A 94 -4.57 -9.56 17.78
CA ALA A 94 -3.84 -9.61 16.52
C ALA A 94 -4.41 -8.58 15.53
N CYS A 95 -3.55 -8.10 14.64
CA CYS A 95 -3.91 -7.16 13.58
C CYS A 95 -3.76 -7.86 12.23
N ALA A 96 -4.86 -7.97 11.48
CA ALA A 96 -4.86 -8.38 10.08
C ALA A 96 -4.74 -7.13 9.21
N PHE A 97 -3.87 -7.15 8.18
CA PHE A 97 -3.73 -6.03 7.25
C PHE A 97 -3.21 -6.46 5.89
N LYS A 98 -3.59 -5.71 4.86
CA LYS A 98 -3.18 -5.92 3.47
C LYS A 98 -3.33 -4.62 2.67
N ILE A 99 -2.59 -4.51 1.57
CA ILE A 99 -2.78 -3.53 0.52
C ILE A 99 -3.02 -4.24 -0.80
N GLU A 100 -3.93 -3.71 -1.62
CA GLU A 100 -4.25 -4.28 -2.93
C GLU A 100 -4.51 -3.20 -3.96
N SER A 101 -4.23 -3.51 -5.24
CA SER A 101 -4.43 -2.61 -6.37
C SER A 101 -5.80 -2.80 -7.01
N HIS A 102 -6.43 -1.69 -7.39
CA HIS A 102 -7.65 -1.67 -8.21
C HIS A 102 -7.52 -0.68 -9.37
N ASN A 103 -6.37 -0.71 -10.07
CA ASN A 103 -5.94 0.27 -11.05
C ASN A 103 -6.79 0.24 -12.33
N HIS A 104 -6.85 -0.90 -13.01
CA HIS A 104 -7.54 -1.05 -14.28
C HIS A 104 -9.05 -0.72 -14.22
N PRO A 105 -9.81 -1.23 -13.25
CA PRO A 105 -11.21 -0.84 -13.08
C PRO A 105 -11.40 0.65 -12.83
N SER A 106 -10.52 1.27 -12.04
CA SER A 106 -10.57 2.70 -11.69
C SER A 106 -10.26 3.63 -12.87
N TYR A 107 -9.52 3.17 -13.87
CA TYR A 107 -9.34 3.93 -15.11
C TYR A 107 -10.60 3.94 -15.98
N ILE A 108 -11.30 2.80 -16.05
CA ILE A 108 -12.49 2.62 -16.90
C ILE A 108 -13.73 3.26 -16.27
N GLU A 109 -13.96 3.00 -14.99
CA GLU A 109 -15.06 3.51 -14.17
C GLU A 109 -14.50 4.02 -12.82
N PRO A 110 -14.01 5.27 -12.76
CA PRO A 110 -13.27 5.75 -11.60
C PRO A 110 -14.00 5.58 -10.27
N TYR A 111 -15.30 5.89 -10.23
CA TYR A 111 -16.10 5.74 -9.02
C TYR A 111 -16.27 4.28 -8.62
N GLN A 112 -16.78 3.43 -9.52
CA GLN A 112 -17.05 2.02 -9.20
C GLN A 112 -15.77 1.23 -9.00
N GLY A 113 -14.74 1.48 -9.83
CA GLY A 113 -13.45 0.83 -9.68
C GLY A 113 -12.80 1.11 -8.33
N ALA A 114 -12.79 2.36 -7.88
CA ALA A 114 -12.24 2.71 -6.57
C ALA A 114 -13.12 2.21 -5.40
N ALA A 115 -14.44 2.32 -5.53
CA ALA A 115 -15.40 1.82 -4.54
C ALA A 115 -15.21 0.32 -4.28
N THR A 116 -15.16 -0.48 -5.35
CA THR A 116 -14.99 -1.94 -5.23
C THR A 116 -13.59 -2.34 -4.79
N GLY A 117 -12.57 -1.50 -5.03
CA GLY A 117 -11.25 -1.66 -4.44
C GLY A 117 -11.26 -1.58 -2.91
N VAL A 118 -11.98 -0.59 -2.35
CA VAL A 118 -12.18 -0.48 -0.90
C VAL A 118 -12.98 -1.66 -0.36
N GLY A 119 -14.07 -2.06 -1.05
CA GLY A 119 -14.86 -3.22 -0.65
C GLY A 119 -14.05 -4.51 -0.64
N GLY A 120 -13.29 -4.78 -1.69
CA GLY A 120 -12.43 -5.97 -1.80
C GLY A 120 -11.43 -6.08 -0.65
N ILE A 121 -10.70 -5.00 -0.37
CA ILE A 121 -9.71 -5.04 0.71
C ILE A 121 -10.34 -5.19 2.10
N LEU A 122 -11.54 -4.63 2.32
CA LEU A 122 -12.28 -4.82 3.58
C LEU A 122 -12.74 -6.26 3.76
N ARG A 123 -13.19 -6.93 2.68
CA ARG A 123 -13.56 -8.36 2.72
C ARG A 123 -12.38 -9.24 3.10
N ASP A 124 -11.20 -9.00 2.54
CA ASP A 124 -9.98 -9.71 2.92
C ASP A 124 -9.72 -9.65 4.43
N ILE A 125 -9.95 -8.49 5.04
CA ILE A 125 -9.74 -8.30 6.47
C ILE A 125 -10.76 -9.08 7.29
N PHE A 126 -12.08 -8.95 7.01
CA PHE A 126 -13.05 -9.63 7.85
C PHE A 126 -13.21 -11.13 7.54
N THR A 127 -12.73 -11.60 6.40
CA THR A 127 -12.56 -13.04 6.14
C THR A 127 -11.64 -13.71 7.15
N MET A 128 -10.64 -12.97 7.67
CA MET A 128 -9.75 -13.45 8.73
C MET A 128 -10.38 -13.41 10.14
N GLY A 129 -11.67 -13.07 10.27
CA GLY A 129 -12.34 -12.83 11.55
C GLY A 129 -12.05 -11.45 12.15
N ALA A 130 -11.26 -10.63 11.46
CA ALA A 130 -10.84 -9.32 11.94
C ALA A 130 -11.89 -8.24 11.61
N ARG A 131 -12.30 -7.46 12.61
CA ARG A 131 -13.13 -6.28 12.36
C ARG A 131 -12.26 -5.16 11.78
N PRO A 132 -12.59 -4.62 10.60
CA PRO A 132 -11.88 -3.48 10.02
C PRO A 132 -11.86 -2.29 10.97
N LEU A 133 -10.66 -1.75 11.20
CA LEU A 133 -10.37 -0.65 12.13
C LEU A 133 -10.02 0.64 11.39
N ALA A 134 -9.28 0.55 10.30
CA ALA A 134 -8.92 1.69 9.46
C ALA A 134 -8.61 1.27 8.02
N VAL A 135 -8.75 2.23 7.11
CA VAL A 135 -8.27 2.15 5.74
C VAL A 135 -7.35 3.34 5.43
N MET A 136 -6.51 3.18 4.41
CA MET A 136 -5.69 4.22 3.80
C MET A 136 -5.58 3.96 2.30
N ASP A 137 -5.17 4.97 1.53
CA ASP A 137 -5.03 4.84 0.09
C ASP A 137 -3.67 5.36 -0.39
N SER A 138 -3.07 4.68 -1.38
CA SER A 138 -1.98 5.23 -2.17
C SER A 138 -2.48 5.45 -3.59
N LEU A 139 -2.59 6.73 -3.97
CA LEU A 139 -3.20 7.17 -5.20
C LEU A 139 -2.15 7.80 -6.13
N ARG A 140 -2.21 7.46 -7.43
CA ARG A 140 -1.34 8.04 -8.44
C ARG A 140 -2.18 8.46 -9.65
N PHE A 141 -1.99 9.69 -10.08
CA PHE A 141 -2.75 10.30 -11.17
C PHE A 141 -1.82 11.02 -12.15
N GLY A 142 -2.31 11.28 -13.36
CA GLY A 142 -1.69 12.21 -14.28
C GLY A 142 -1.76 13.65 -13.78
N PRO A 143 -0.98 14.58 -14.37
CA PRO A 143 -1.00 15.99 -14.00
C PRO A 143 -2.41 16.60 -14.06
N ILE A 144 -2.69 17.50 -13.12
CA ILE A 144 -3.97 18.20 -12.98
C ILE A 144 -3.81 19.71 -13.19
N GLU A 145 -2.59 20.21 -13.28
CA GLU A 145 -2.33 21.62 -13.55
C GLU A 145 -2.81 21.99 -14.95
N PRO A 146 -3.39 23.19 -15.14
CA PRO A 146 -3.85 23.62 -16.45
C PRO A 146 -2.74 23.60 -17.51
N ASP A 147 -2.95 22.84 -18.57
CA ASP A 147 -2.05 22.78 -19.73
C ASP A 147 -2.82 23.17 -20.99
N ALA A 148 -2.41 24.28 -21.60
CA ALA A 148 -3.03 24.78 -22.83
C ALA A 148 -2.75 23.87 -24.05
N THR A 149 -1.75 22.97 -23.96
CA THR A 149 -1.35 22.09 -25.06
C THR A 149 -2.12 20.76 -25.07
N ASP A 150 -2.59 20.28 -23.92
CA ASP A 150 -3.37 19.04 -23.80
C ASP A 150 -4.51 19.16 -22.76
N ARG A 151 -5.47 20.03 -23.06
CA ARG A 151 -6.64 20.28 -22.21
C ARG A 151 -7.52 19.05 -22.01
N GLU A 152 -7.66 18.21 -23.02
CA GLU A 152 -8.50 17.01 -22.96
C GLU A 152 -7.95 16.02 -21.94
N LEU A 153 -6.63 15.81 -21.96
CA LEU A 153 -5.95 14.94 -21.03
C LEU A 153 -6.08 15.43 -19.58
N VAL A 154 -5.86 16.73 -19.34
CA VAL A 154 -6.01 17.34 -18.03
C VAL A 154 -7.44 17.20 -17.51
N HIS A 155 -8.43 17.50 -18.36
CA HIS A 155 -9.85 17.33 -17.97
C HIS A 155 -10.19 15.88 -17.64
N ARG A 156 -9.65 14.92 -18.37
CA ARG A 156 -9.81 13.50 -18.07
C ARG A 156 -9.16 13.14 -16.74
N ASN A 157 -7.95 13.64 -16.46
CA ASN A 157 -7.28 13.42 -15.18
C ASN A 157 -8.11 13.98 -14.00
N HIS A 158 -8.70 15.18 -14.14
CA HIS A 158 -9.62 15.74 -13.13
C HIS A 158 -10.80 14.77 -12.87
N SER A 159 -11.48 14.34 -13.94
CA SER A 159 -12.62 13.42 -13.81
C SER A 159 -12.24 12.09 -13.13
N ILE A 160 -11.02 11.58 -13.39
CA ILE A 160 -10.52 10.38 -12.72
C ILE A 160 -10.27 10.64 -11.24
N VAL A 161 -9.60 11.73 -10.88
CA VAL A 161 -9.35 12.10 -9.48
C VAL A 161 -10.67 12.22 -8.71
N GLU A 162 -11.62 12.99 -9.24
CA GLU A 162 -12.94 13.21 -8.61
C GLU A 162 -13.71 11.88 -8.45
N GLY A 163 -13.74 11.07 -9.50
CA GLY A 163 -14.42 9.79 -9.48
C GLY A 163 -13.81 8.80 -8.48
N VAL A 164 -12.49 8.67 -8.46
CA VAL A 164 -11.76 7.79 -7.54
C VAL A 164 -11.99 8.22 -6.09
N VAL A 165 -11.77 9.49 -5.77
CA VAL A 165 -11.94 10.01 -4.41
C VAL A 165 -13.39 9.85 -3.94
N SER A 166 -14.37 10.17 -4.80
CA SER A 166 -15.79 9.97 -4.48
C SER A 166 -16.16 8.49 -4.30
N GLY A 167 -15.56 7.59 -5.07
CA GLY A 167 -15.78 6.14 -4.93
C GLY A 167 -15.26 5.61 -3.60
N ILE A 168 -14.04 5.97 -3.21
CA ILE A 168 -13.44 5.62 -1.91
C ILE A 168 -14.31 6.16 -0.77
N ALA A 169 -14.66 7.44 -0.82
CA ALA A 169 -15.50 8.10 0.18
C ALA A 169 -16.88 7.42 0.29
N GLY A 170 -17.56 7.21 -0.84
CA GLY A 170 -18.89 6.62 -0.88
C GLY A 170 -18.94 5.23 -0.27
N TYR A 171 -17.92 4.41 -0.55
CA TYR A 171 -17.86 3.07 0.00
C TYR A 171 -17.46 3.06 1.48
N GLY A 172 -16.32 3.67 1.82
CA GLY A 172 -15.77 3.65 3.18
C GLY A 172 -16.69 4.31 4.21
N ASN A 173 -17.28 5.45 3.86
CA ASN A 173 -18.21 6.18 4.75
C ASN A 173 -19.49 5.38 5.02
N CYS A 174 -20.07 4.75 3.99
CA CYS A 174 -21.27 3.93 4.15
C CYS A 174 -20.98 2.63 4.93
N PHE A 175 -19.86 2.00 4.66
CA PHE A 175 -19.39 0.83 5.43
C PHE A 175 -19.09 1.18 6.89
N GLY A 176 -18.67 2.40 7.18
CA GLY A 176 -18.38 2.91 8.51
C GLY A 176 -17.00 2.52 9.03
N VAL A 177 -16.00 2.62 8.18
CA VAL A 177 -14.58 2.48 8.54
C VAL A 177 -13.87 3.83 8.36
N PRO A 178 -13.01 4.26 9.34
CA PRO A 178 -12.28 5.52 9.19
C PRO A 178 -11.16 5.37 8.13
N ASN A 179 -11.05 6.41 7.27
CA ASN A 179 -9.93 6.54 6.34
C ASN A 179 -8.93 7.55 6.90
N LEU A 180 -7.68 7.11 7.07
CA LEU A 180 -6.61 7.91 7.67
C LEU A 180 -5.73 8.62 6.63
N GLY A 181 -6.20 8.70 5.38
CA GLY A 181 -5.49 9.34 4.28
C GLY A 181 -4.56 8.37 3.54
N GLY A 182 -3.26 8.60 3.64
CA GLY A 182 -2.25 7.91 2.86
C GLY A 182 -1.49 8.90 2.00
N GLU A 183 -1.18 8.53 0.75
CA GLU A 183 -0.45 9.42 -0.14
C GLU A 183 -1.15 9.60 -1.49
N THR A 184 -0.95 10.78 -2.09
CA THR A 184 -1.43 11.07 -3.45
C THR A 184 -0.35 11.83 -4.21
N LYS A 185 0.06 11.28 -5.36
CA LYS A 185 1.12 11.83 -6.21
C LYS A 185 0.64 11.97 -7.66
N PHE A 186 1.25 12.92 -8.36
CA PHE A 186 0.91 13.28 -9.74
C PHE A 186 2.15 13.22 -10.62
N GLU A 187 2.13 12.32 -11.64
CA GLU A 187 3.20 12.20 -12.62
C GLU A 187 2.62 11.93 -14.01
N PRO A 188 3.26 12.41 -15.08
CA PRO A 188 2.75 12.24 -16.44
C PRO A 188 2.50 10.78 -16.83
N CYS A 189 3.31 9.85 -16.34
CA CYS A 189 3.19 8.42 -16.65
C CYS A 189 1.89 7.77 -16.18
N TYR A 190 1.14 8.43 -15.28
CA TYR A 190 -0.15 7.94 -14.80
C TYR A 190 -1.35 8.51 -15.57
N SER A 191 -1.13 9.39 -16.53
CA SER A 191 -2.19 9.81 -17.44
C SER A 191 -2.64 8.61 -18.29
N GLY A 192 -3.89 8.18 -18.11
CA GLY A 192 -4.40 6.98 -18.78
C GLY A 192 -4.08 5.65 -18.10
N ASN A 193 -3.36 5.67 -16.97
CA ASN A 193 -3.13 4.50 -16.11
C ASN A 193 -2.97 4.93 -14.64
N PRO A 194 -4.04 5.41 -13.99
CA PRO A 194 -4.01 5.79 -12.59
C PRO A 194 -3.75 4.56 -11.71
N LEU A 195 -3.10 4.77 -10.58
CA LEU A 195 -2.98 3.74 -9.56
C LEU A 195 -3.91 4.04 -8.40
N VAL A 196 -4.70 3.05 -8.03
CA VAL A 196 -5.58 3.07 -6.86
C VAL A 196 -5.23 1.85 -6.02
N ASN A 197 -4.47 2.07 -4.96
CA ASN A 197 -4.06 1.01 -4.05
C ASN A 197 -4.73 1.26 -2.70
N ALA A 198 -5.61 0.34 -2.31
CA ALA A 198 -6.36 0.40 -1.08
C ALA A 198 -5.71 -0.48 0.00
N PHE A 199 -5.44 0.12 1.14
CA PHE A 199 -4.93 -0.54 2.33
C PHE A 199 -6.03 -0.63 3.39
N ALA A 200 -6.12 -1.78 4.05
CA ALA A 200 -6.99 -1.94 5.21
C ALA A 200 -6.29 -2.70 6.32
N LEU A 201 -6.67 -2.39 7.56
CA LEU A 201 -6.33 -3.19 8.72
C LEU A 201 -7.54 -3.41 9.63
N GLY A 202 -7.50 -4.51 10.38
CA GLY A 202 -8.54 -4.86 11.34
C GLY A 202 -7.99 -5.62 12.53
N LEU A 203 -8.80 -5.72 13.57
CA LEU A 203 -8.45 -6.37 14.83
C LEU A 203 -9.25 -7.66 15.03
N VAL A 204 -8.57 -8.67 15.56
CA VAL A 204 -9.13 -9.97 15.92
C VAL A 204 -8.47 -10.48 17.18
N ARG A 205 -9.16 -11.29 17.96
CA ARG A 205 -8.54 -12.08 19.03
C ARG A 205 -7.70 -13.20 18.42
N LYS A 206 -6.55 -13.49 18.98
CA LYS A 206 -5.63 -14.52 18.45
C LYS A 206 -6.25 -15.92 18.37
N ASP A 207 -7.21 -16.22 19.23
CA ASP A 207 -7.97 -17.48 19.27
C ASP A 207 -9.24 -17.47 18.42
N GLU A 208 -9.56 -16.34 17.77
CA GLU A 208 -10.73 -16.15 16.89
C GLU A 208 -10.35 -15.93 15.42
N ILE A 209 -9.12 -16.26 15.02
CA ILE A 209 -8.66 -16.12 13.62
C ILE A 209 -9.30 -17.20 12.76
N PHE A 210 -9.86 -16.81 11.62
CA PHE A 210 -10.43 -17.71 10.61
C PHE A 210 -9.52 -17.80 9.39
N TYR A 211 -9.65 -18.92 8.67
CA TYR A 211 -8.86 -19.22 7.47
C TYR A 211 -9.74 -19.66 6.32
N ALA A 212 -9.26 -19.42 5.10
CA ALA A 212 -9.93 -19.81 3.87
C ALA A 212 -9.66 -21.28 3.54
N LYS A 213 -10.18 -22.18 4.38
CA LYS A 213 -9.92 -23.60 4.27
C LYS A 213 -11.20 -24.43 4.41
N ALA A 214 -11.56 -25.21 3.37
CA ALA A 214 -12.62 -26.18 3.48
C ALA A 214 -12.13 -27.42 4.23
N SER A 215 -12.96 -27.97 5.12
CA SER A 215 -12.66 -29.20 5.83
C SER A 215 -13.93 -29.94 6.25
N GLY A 216 -13.79 -31.24 6.58
CA GLY A 216 -14.89 -32.09 7.03
C GLY A 216 -15.77 -32.60 5.87
N THR A 217 -15.50 -33.82 5.39
CA THR A 217 -16.30 -34.45 4.32
C THR A 217 -17.77 -34.48 4.67
N GLY A 218 -18.61 -33.97 3.77
CA GLY A 218 -20.06 -33.84 3.94
C GLY A 218 -20.51 -32.58 4.67
N ASN A 219 -19.57 -31.68 5.05
CA ASN A 219 -19.89 -30.36 5.54
C ASN A 219 -20.55 -29.53 4.44
N PRO A 220 -21.59 -28.75 4.76
CA PRO A 220 -22.27 -27.90 3.77
C PRO A 220 -21.39 -26.72 3.35
N VAL A 221 -21.39 -26.44 2.06
CA VAL A 221 -20.83 -25.23 1.44
C VAL A 221 -21.97 -24.23 1.28
N ILE A 222 -21.83 -23.07 1.90
CA ILE A 222 -22.88 -22.06 1.99
C ILE A 222 -22.46 -20.82 1.22
N TYR A 223 -23.25 -20.42 0.23
CA TYR A 223 -23.13 -19.13 -0.42
C TYR A 223 -23.92 -18.09 0.35
N VAL A 224 -23.33 -16.90 0.59
CA VAL A 224 -24.00 -15.82 1.32
C VAL A 224 -23.75 -14.45 0.67
N GLY A 225 -24.68 -13.51 0.87
CA GLY A 225 -24.54 -12.11 0.47
C GLY A 225 -25.36 -11.75 -0.76
N ALA A 226 -24.80 -10.92 -1.64
CA ALA A 226 -25.46 -10.40 -2.83
C ALA A 226 -25.79 -11.50 -3.84
N LYS A 227 -26.78 -11.24 -4.69
CA LYS A 227 -27.11 -12.13 -5.81
C LYS A 227 -26.08 -12.02 -6.92
N THR A 228 -25.72 -13.13 -7.52
CA THR A 228 -24.79 -13.19 -8.66
C THR A 228 -25.42 -12.56 -9.91
N GLY A 229 -24.72 -11.61 -10.52
CA GLY A 229 -25.06 -10.96 -11.79
C GLY A 229 -24.00 -11.21 -12.86
N ARG A 230 -24.14 -10.56 -14.03
CA ARG A 230 -23.17 -10.63 -15.14
C ARG A 230 -22.03 -9.61 -15.04
N ASP A 231 -21.92 -8.88 -13.95
CA ASP A 231 -20.87 -7.90 -13.71
C ASP A 231 -19.54 -8.57 -13.37
N GLY A 232 -18.45 -7.96 -13.80
CA GLY A 232 -17.09 -8.40 -13.54
C GLY A 232 -16.64 -9.66 -14.27
N ILE A 233 -17.42 -10.24 -15.17
CA ILE A 233 -17.00 -11.42 -15.94
C ILE A 233 -15.71 -11.07 -16.72
N HIS A 234 -14.64 -11.86 -16.52
CA HIS A 234 -13.29 -11.58 -17.00
C HIS A 234 -12.61 -10.34 -16.40
N GLY A 235 -13.02 -9.84 -15.26
CA GLY A 235 -12.35 -8.74 -14.55
C GLY A 235 -10.88 -9.04 -14.26
N ALA A 236 -10.58 -10.21 -13.69
CA ALA A 236 -9.21 -10.67 -13.43
C ALA A 236 -8.37 -10.81 -14.71
N THR A 237 -8.96 -11.21 -15.83
CA THR A 237 -8.28 -11.27 -17.14
C THR A 237 -8.00 -9.85 -17.65
N MET A 238 -8.97 -8.93 -17.53
CA MET A 238 -8.81 -7.53 -17.90
C MET A 238 -7.67 -6.86 -17.11
N ALA A 239 -7.54 -7.15 -15.84
CA ALA A 239 -6.45 -6.66 -14.98
C ALA A 239 -5.06 -7.20 -15.38
N SER A 240 -4.99 -8.14 -16.32
CA SER A 240 -3.76 -8.74 -16.85
C SER A 240 -3.50 -8.33 -18.31
N GLU A 241 -4.08 -7.23 -18.79
CA GLU A 241 -3.94 -6.74 -20.15
C GLU A 241 -3.58 -5.25 -20.18
N GLU A 242 -2.82 -4.83 -21.20
CA GLU A 242 -2.51 -3.42 -21.43
C GLU A 242 -3.73 -2.64 -21.96
N PHE A 243 -3.80 -1.34 -21.64
CA PHE A 243 -4.80 -0.45 -22.22
C PHE A 243 -4.50 -0.13 -23.69
N LYS A 244 -5.50 -0.35 -24.53
CA LYS A 244 -5.48 -0.05 -25.96
C LYS A 244 -6.60 0.91 -26.33
N GLU A 245 -6.56 1.44 -27.51
CA GLU A 245 -7.68 2.21 -28.07
C GLU A 245 -8.97 1.35 -28.02
N GLY A 246 -10.04 1.90 -27.46
CA GLY A 246 -11.30 1.17 -27.25
C GLY A 246 -11.40 0.33 -25.97
N SER A 247 -10.42 0.39 -25.06
CA SER A 247 -10.51 -0.30 -23.74
C SER A 247 -11.73 0.13 -22.91
N GLU A 248 -12.29 1.30 -23.16
CA GLU A 248 -13.53 1.79 -22.53
C GLU A 248 -14.77 0.91 -22.86
N GLN A 249 -14.72 0.14 -23.95
CA GLN A 249 -15.77 -0.84 -24.27
C GLN A 249 -15.82 -2.00 -23.27
N LYS A 250 -14.78 -2.16 -22.42
CA LYS A 250 -14.74 -3.17 -21.34
C LYS A 250 -15.50 -2.75 -20.08
N ARG A 251 -16.25 -1.65 -20.11
CA ARG A 251 -17.07 -1.16 -19.00
C ARG A 251 -17.92 -2.24 -18.32
N PRO A 252 -18.55 -3.19 -19.03
CA PRO A 252 -19.30 -4.29 -18.40
C PRO A 252 -18.43 -5.24 -17.54
N ASN A 253 -17.11 -5.23 -17.71
CA ASN A 253 -16.18 -6.04 -16.92
C ASN A 253 -15.82 -5.39 -15.58
N VAL A 254 -16.24 -4.15 -15.32
CA VAL A 254 -16.04 -3.48 -14.04
C VAL A 254 -17.15 -3.92 -13.07
N GLN A 255 -16.75 -4.23 -11.86
CA GLN A 255 -17.67 -4.60 -10.79
C GLN A 255 -18.47 -3.39 -10.31
N VAL A 256 -19.64 -3.64 -9.74
CA VAL A 256 -20.49 -2.64 -9.08
C VAL A 256 -20.63 -3.01 -7.61
N GLY A 257 -20.29 -2.08 -6.70
CA GLY A 257 -20.32 -2.31 -5.26
C GLY A 257 -21.55 -1.72 -4.58
N ASP A 258 -22.00 -2.39 -3.51
CA ASP A 258 -23.04 -1.94 -2.57
C ASP A 258 -22.47 -1.91 -1.14
N PRO A 259 -21.93 -0.77 -0.69
CA PRO A 259 -21.29 -0.67 0.62
C PRO A 259 -22.22 -0.90 1.79
N PHE A 260 -23.53 -0.64 1.63
CA PHE A 260 -24.51 -0.95 2.66
C PHE A 260 -24.70 -2.46 2.81
N MET A 261 -24.80 -3.19 1.71
CA MET A 261 -24.86 -4.64 1.74
C MET A 261 -23.60 -5.24 2.33
N GLU A 262 -22.42 -4.71 1.98
CA GLU A 262 -21.16 -5.19 2.56
C GLU A 262 -21.08 -4.93 4.06
N LYS A 263 -21.61 -3.81 4.54
CA LYS A 263 -21.71 -3.57 5.98
C LYS A 263 -22.56 -4.63 6.68
N LEU A 264 -23.71 -4.99 6.12
CA LEU A 264 -24.55 -6.07 6.64
C LEU A 264 -23.82 -7.42 6.58
N LEU A 265 -23.09 -7.67 5.49
CA LEU A 265 -22.31 -8.89 5.29
C LEU A 265 -21.20 -9.04 6.33
N LEU A 266 -20.46 -7.95 6.63
CA LEU A 266 -19.47 -7.91 7.71
C LEU A 266 -20.08 -8.35 9.05
N GLU A 267 -21.19 -7.71 9.45
CA GLU A 267 -21.83 -8.01 10.75
C GLU A 267 -22.36 -9.43 10.81
N ALA A 268 -22.96 -9.91 9.71
CA ALA A 268 -23.46 -11.28 9.61
C ALA A 268 -22.32 -12.31 9.66
N CYS A 269 -21.22 -12.08 8.95
CA CYS A 269 -20.07 -12.99 8.95
C CYS A 269 -19.42 -13.07 10.34
N LEU A 270 -19.16 -11.93 10.99
CA LEU A 270 -18.58 -11.93 12.34
C LEU A 270 -19.51 -12.58 13.37
N GLU A 271 -20.84 -12.38 13.28
CA GLU A 271 -21.82 -13.05 14.14
C GLU A 271 -21.89 -14.56 13.85
N ALA A 272 -21.84 -14.96 12.57
CA ALA A 272 -21.83 -16.38 12.21
C ALA A 272 -20.58 -17.10 12.72
N MET A 273 -19.41 -16.46 12.65
CA MET A 273 -18.16 -16.98 13.18
C MET A 273 -18.25 -17.23 14.70
N GLN A 274 -18.91 -16.33 15.43
CA GLN A 274 -19.09 -16.46 16.89
C GLN A 274 -19.97 -17.64 17.29
N THR A 275 -20.81 -18.18 16.38
CA THR A 275 -21.58 -19.42 16.66
C THR A 275 -20.68 -20.63 16.87
N GLY A 276 -19.46 -20.60 16.32
CA GLY A 276 -18.54 -21.75 16.24
C GLY A 276 -19.02 -22.84 15.30
N ALA A 277 -20.00 -22.54 14.43
CA ALA A 277 -20.46 -23.45 13.37
C ALA A 277 -19.64 -23.35 12.06
N ILE A 278 -18.90 -22.25 11.88
CA ILE A 278 -18.09 -22.01 10.68
C ILE A 278 -16.73 -22.67 10.82
N VAL A 279 -16.34 -23.47 9.85
CA VAL A 279 -15.02 -24.13 9.78
C VAL A 279 -14.07 -23.50 8.77
N GLY A 280 -14.59 -22.69 7.85
CA GLY A 280 -13.81 -21.94 6.88
C GLY A 280 -14.65 -20.91 6.16
N ILE A 281 -14.01 -19.82 5.72
CA ILE A 281 -14.66 -18.71 5.03
C ILE A 281 -13.69 -18.11 4.02
N GLN A 282 -14.20 -17.72 2.85
CA GLN A 282 -13.47 -17.05 1.77
C GLN A 282 -14.37 -15.99 1.14
N ASP A 283 -13.81 -14.85 0.77
CA ASP A 283 -14.51 -13.87 -0.05
C ASP A 283 -14.61 -14.32 -1.51
N MET A 284 -15.51 -13.72 -2.26
CA MET A 284 -15.64 -13.87 -3.70
C MET A 284 -15.14 -12.59 -4.37
N GLY A 285 -13.83 -12.36 -4.30
CA GLY A 285 -13.14 -11.24 -4.95
C GLY A 285 -12.90 -11.50 -6.44
N ALA A 286 -11.64 -11.39 -6.87
CA ALA A 286 -11.23 -11.72 -8.24
C ALA A 286 -11.61 -13.16 -8.58
N ALA A 287 -12.14 -13.38 -9.80
CA ALA A 287 -12.68 -14.66 -10.27
C ALA A 287 -13.88 -15.21 -9.45
N GLY A 288 -14.43 -14.47 -8.52
CA GLY A 288 -15.70 -14.74 -7.84
C GLY A 288 -15.81 -16.12 -7.21
N LEU A 289 -16.90 -16.86 -7.56
CA LEU A 289 -17.15 -18.20 -7.04
C LEU A 289 -16.08 -19.22 -7.46
N THR A 290 -15.43 -19.01 -8.59
CA THR A 290 -14.31 -19.85 -9.05
C THR A 290 -13.16 -19.80 -8.05
N CYS A 291 -12.67 -18.61 -7.71
CA CYS A 291 -11.52 -18.46 -6.80
C CYS A 291 -11.84 -19.04 -5.42
N SER A 292 -12.95 -18.64 -4.82
CA SER A 292 -13.32 -19.09 -3.47
C SER A 292 -13.43 -20.59 -3.35
N THR A 293 -14.06 -21.26 -4.33
CA THR A 293 -14.21 -22.74 -4.34
C THR A 293 -12.87 -23.44 -4.54
N CYS A 294 -12.06 -22.97 -5.49
CA CYS A 294 -10.76 -23.56 -5.80
C CYS A 294 -9.80 -23.48 -4.61
N GLU A 295 -9.66 -22.28 -4.05
CA GLU A 295 -8.70 -22.03 -2.99
C GLU A 295 -9.06 -22.73 -1.68
N MET A 296 -10.33 -22.64 -1.26
CA MET A 296 -10.76 -23.32 -0.04
C MET A 296 -10.60 -24.84 -0.15
N GLY A 297 -10.90 -25.41 -1.31
CA GLY A 297 -10.73 -26.84 -1.57
C GLY A 297 -9.24 -27.24 -1.58
N ALA A 298 -8.39 -26.47 -2.26
CA ALA A 298 -6.96 -26.73 -2.35
C ALA A 298 -6.29 -26.65 -0.98
N ARG A 299 -6.50 -25.54 -0.24
CA ARG A 299 -5.94 -25.37 1.12
C ARG A 299 -6.42 -26.43 2.10
N GLY A 300 -7.64 -26.93 1.90
CA GLY A 300 -8.22 -28.02 2.69
C GLY A 300 -7.75 -29.41 2.32
N GLY A 301 -7.18 -29.59 1.14
CA GLY A 301 -6.87 -30.90 0.57
C GLY A 301 -8.13 -31.74 0.27
N VAL A 302 -9.27 -31.09 0.04
CA VAL A 302 -10.59 -31.67 -0.16
C VAL A 302 -11.21 -31.19 -1.47
N GLY A 303 -12.31 -31.80 -1.90
CA GLY A 303 -13.11 -31.33 -3.02
C GLY A 303 -14.31 -30.54 -2.58
N LEU A 304 -14.92 -29.83 -3.54
CA LEU A 304 -16.23 -29.22 -3.40
C LEU A 304 -17.13 -29.67 -4.56
N ASP A 305 -18.36 -30.09 -4.25
CA ASP A 305 -19.42 -30.38 -5.23
C ASP A 305 -20.50 -29.30 -5.08
N VAL A 306 -20.63 -28.42 -6.08
CA VAL A 306 -21.46 -27.21 -6.03
C VAL A 306 -22.54 -27.28 -7.09
N GLU A 307 -23.78 -26.99 -6.68
CA GLU A 307 -24.98 -26.94 -7.53
C GLU A 307 -25.33 -25.47 -7.82
N LEU A 308 -25.10 -25.03 -9.05
CA LEU A 308 -25.33 -23.65 -9.46
C LEU A 308 -26.79 -23.22 -9.52
N ASP A 309 -27.71 -24.18 -9.65
CA ASP A 309 -29.16 -23.89 -9.63
C ASP A 309 -29.60 -23.32 -8.27
N LEU A 310 -28.84 -23.54 -7.22
CA LEU A 310 -29.07 -23.03 -5.86
C LEU A 310 -28.48 -21.65 -5.61
N ILE A 311 -27.57 -21.20 -6.46
CA ILE A 311 -26.92 -19.88 -6.32
C ILE A 311 -27.95 -18.79 -6.64
N PRO A 312 -28.18 -17.83 -5.73
CA PRO A 312 -29.06 -16.70 -5.99
C PRO A 312 -28.55 -15.86 -7.16
N GLN A 313 -29.40 -15.68 -8.17
CA GLN A 313 -29.06 -14.92 -9.38
C GLN A 313 -29.86 -13.63 -9.43
N ARG A 314 -29.22 -12.55 -9.86
CA ARG A 314 -29.87 -11.26 -10.10
C ARG A 314 -30.59 -11.24 -11.45
N GLU A 315 -30.10 -12.02 -12.40
CA GLU A 315 -30.60 -12.10 -13.76
C GLU A 315 -31.01 -13.53 -14.10
N THR A 316 -32.02 -13.66 -14.93
CA THR A 316 -32.51 -14.96 -15.38
C THR A 316 -31.66 -15.52 -16.52
N GLY A 317 -31.56 -16.86 -16.57
CA GLY A 317 -30.93 -17.57 -17.70
C GLY A 317 -29.41 -17.40 -17.75
N MET A 318 -28.75 -17.20 -16.62
CA MET A 318 -27.29 -17.24 -16.55
C MET A 318 -26.79 -18.67 -16.82
N SER A 319 -25.78 -18.78 -17.66
CA SER A 319 -25.04 -20.02 -17.90
C SER A 319 -24.15 -20.39 -16.76
N ALA A 320 -23.70 -21.64 -16.67
CA ALA A 320 -22.71 -22.08 -15.69
C ALA A 320 -21.42 -21.26 -15.78
N TYR A 321 -20.99 -20.95 -17.00
CA TYR A 321 -19.85 -20.09 -17.28
C TYR A 321 -20.00 -18.70 -16.64
N GLU A 322 -21.13 -18.03 -16.88
CA GLU A 322 -21.39 -16.69 -16.32
C GLU A 322 -21.48 -16.69 -14.80
N ILE A 323 -22.09 -17.72 -14.18
CA ILE A 323 -22.21 -17.81 -12.72
C ILE A 323 -20.84 -18.03 -12.07
N MET A 324 -20.00 -18.89 -12.64
CA MET A 324 -18.68 -19.20 -12.09
C MET A 324 -17.70 -18.03 -12.22
N LEU A 325 -17.76 -17.28 -13.33
CA LEU A 325 -16.81 -16.21 -13.64
C LEU A 325 -17.29 -14.81 -13.22
N SER A 326 -18.53 -14.70 -12.73
CA SER A 326 -19.04 -13.43 -12.21
C SER A 326 -18.23 -12.97 -11.01
N GLU A 327 -17.86 -11.69 -11.01
CA GLU A 327 -17.16 -11.02 -9.89
C GLU A 327 -18.09 -10.01 -9.18
N SER A 328 -19.41 -10.27 -9.16
CA SER A 328 -20.35 -9.49 -8.34
C SER A 328 -19.84 -9.40 -6.92
N GLN A 329 -19.85 -8.18 -6.39
CA GLN A 329 -19.29 -7.88 -5.08
C GLN A 329 -20.19 -8.36 -3.93
N GLU A 330 -19.76 -8.19 -2.69
CA GLU A 330 -20.52 -8.47 -1.46
C GLU A 330 -20.99 -9.92 -1.34
N ARG A 331 -20.13 -10.87 -1.74
CA ARG A 331 -20.42 -12.31 -1.68
C ARG A 331 -19.32 -13.04 -0.91
N MET A 332 -19.70 -14.03 -0.12
CA MET A 332 -18.79 -14.90 0.62
C MET A 332 -19.16 -16.36 0.45
N LEU A 333 -18.16 -17.24 0.54
CA LEU A 333 -18.33 -18.69 0.60
C LEU A 333 -17.91 -19.19 1.98
N LEU A 334 -18.80 -19.92 2.64
CA LEU A 334 -18.58 -20.47 3.97
C LEU A 334 -18.66 -21.99 3.91
N VAL A 335 -17.90 -22.64 4.79
CA VAL A 335 -18.10 -24.07 5.10
C VAL A 335 -18.51 -24.16 6.56
N ALA A 336 -19.65 -24.79 6.84
CA ALA A 336 -20.15 -24.97 8.19
C ALA A 336 -20.06 -26.44 8.62
N GLU A 337 -20.08 -26.68 9.94
CA GLU A 337 -20.21 -28.03 10.48
C GLU A 337 -21.53 -28.66 10.10
N LYS A 338 -21.50 -29.89 9.63
CA LYS A 338 -22.70 -30.65 9.25
C LYS A 338 -23.65 -30.77 10.41
N GLY A 339 -24.92 -30.39 10.18
CA GLY A 339 -26.00 -30.40 11.17
C GLY A 339 -26.11 -29.09 11.98
N ARG A 340 -25.20 -28.11 11.72
CA ARG A 340 -25.26 -26.78 12.31
C ARG A 340 -25.52 -25.66 11.29
N GLU A 341 -25.75 -26.00 10.05
CA GLU A 341 -26.02 -25.07 8.94
C GLU A 341 -27.19 -24.12 9.23
N GLU A 342 -28.23 -24.61 9.91
CA GLU A 342 -29.41 -23.79 10.28
C GLU A 342 -29.07 -22.64 11.25
N GLU A 343 -27.99 -22.77 12.04
CA GLU A 343 -27.53 -21.69 12.90
C GLU A 343 -26.95 -20.56 12.03
N VAL A 344 -26.18 -20.91 11.01
CA VAL A 344 -25.59 -19.95 10.07
C VAL A 344 -26.67 -19.28 9.23
N LEU A 345 -27.57 -20.03 8.62
CA LEU A 345 -28.65 -19.49 7.80
C LEU A 345 -29.53 -18.50 8.57
N ARG A 346 -29.83 -18.77 9.86
CA ARG A 346 -30.58 -17.86 10.71
C ARG A 346 -29.85 -16.53 10.99
N VAL A 347 -28.52 -16.55 11.09
CA VAL A 347 -27.75 -15.31 11.27
C VAL A 347 -27.91 -14.44 10.02
N PHE A 348 -27.68 -14.98 8.84
CA PHE A 348 -27.82 -14.20 7.60
C PHE A 348 -29.27 -13.73 7.35
N ALA A 349 -30.26 -14.56 7.64
CA ALA A 349 -31.67 -14.16 7.57
C ALA A 349 -32.00 -13.01 8.54
N LYS A 350 -31.43 -12.98 9.76
CA LYS A 350 -31.56 -11.86 10.69
C LYS A 350 -31.06 -10.56 10.10
N TRP A 351 -29.96 -10.60 9.34
CA TRP A 351 -29.37 -9.43 8.67
C TRP A 351 -30.01 -9.11 7.31
N GLY A 352 -31.01 -9.89 6.87
CA GLY A 352 -31.70 -9.69 5.60
C GLY A 352 -30.87 -10.06 4.37
N LEU A 353 -29.88 -10.94 4.53
CA LEU A 353 -28.99 -11.39 3.47
C LEU A 353 -29.40 -12.77 2.97
N ASP A 354 -29.18 -13.00 1.67
CA ASP A 354 -29.33 -14.33 1.08
C ASP A 354 -28.27 -15.28 1.65
N ALA A 355 -28.68 -16.50 2.00
CA ALA A 355 -27.80 -17.58 2.41
C ALA A 355 -28.38 -18.91 1.97
N VAL A 356 -27.62 -19.67 1.19
CA VAL A 356 -28.07 -20.94 0.64
C VAL A 356 -26.98 -22.00 0.75
N ILE A 357 -27.39 -23.24 1.03
CA ILE A 357 -26.50 -24.40 0.96
C ILE A 357 -26.31 -24.72 -0.53
N ALA A 358 -25.22 -24.30 -1.09
CA ALA A 358 -24.90 -24.42 -2.51
C ALA A 358 -24.17 -25.73 -2.87
N GLY A 359 -23.68 -26.46 -1.87
CA GLY A 359 -22.88 -27.66 -2.13
C GLY A 359 -22.41 -28.38 -0.88
N THR A 360 -21.48 -29.30 -1.06
CA THR A 360 -20.86 -30.11 0.00
C THR A 360 -19.38 -30.27 -0.20
N VAL A 361 -18.66 -30.46 0.91
CA VAL A 361 -17.26 -30.84 0.93
C VAL A 361 -17.13 -32.33 0.62
N GLU A 362 -16.28 -32.65 -0.38
CA GLU A 362 -16.03 -33.99 -0.87
C GLU A 362 -14.63 -34.50 -0.53
N PRO A 363 -14.43 -35.82 -0.35
CA PRO A 363 -13.11 -36.34 0.01
C PRO A 363 -12.08 -36.28 -1.13
N ALA A 364 -12.53 -36.32 -2.40
CA ALA A 364 -11.65 -36.22 -3.55
C ALA A 364 -11.31 -34.74 -3.81
N PRO A 365 -10.02 -34.33 -3.92
CA PRO A 365 -9.63 -32.92 -4.07
C PRO A 365 -9.90 -32.41 -5.48
N ARG A 366 -11.16 -32.31 -5.83
CA ARG A 366 -11.67 -31.87 -7.13
C ARG A 366 -12.78 -30.86 -6.96
N LEU A 367 -12.82 -29.87 -7.82
CA LEU A 367 -13.95 -28.97 -7.97
C LEU A 367 -14.94 -29.59 -8.94
N ARG A 368 -16.14 -29.86 -8.46
CA ARG A 368 -17.26 -30.35 -9.26
C ARG A 368 -18.36 -29.32 -9.28
N ILE A 369 -18.78 -28.94 -10.47
CA ILE A 369 -19.84 -27.97 -10.69
C ILE A 369 -20.98 -28.61 -11.45
N ARG A 370 -22.18 -28.45 -10.90
CA ARG A 370 -23.43 -28.95 -11.50
C ARG A 370 -24.32 -27.77 -11.88
N HIS A 371 -25.00 -27.93 -13.01
CA HIS A 371 -25.98 -26.95 -13.49
C HIS A 371 -27.06 -27.70 -14.27
N HIS A 372 -28.35 -27.46 -13.92
CA HIS A 372 -29.49 -28.13 -14.50
C HIS A 372 -29.37 -29.67 -14.43
N GLY A 373 -28.87 -30.18 -13.32
CA GLY A 373 -28.68 -31.61 -13.10
C GLY A 373 -27.53 -32.24 -13.90
N VAL A 374 -26.73 -31.44 -14.60
CA VAL A 374 -25.59 -31.88 -15.42
C VAL A 374 -24.29 -31.49 -14.74
N LEU A 375 -23.31 -32.39 -14.74
CA LEU A 375 -21.94 -32.06 -14.32
C LEU A 375 -21.23 -31.28 -15.45
N VAL A 376 -21.02 -29.98 -15.24
CA VAL A 376 -20.46 -29.05 -16.24
C VAL A 376 -18.95 -28.82 -16.06
N ALA A 377 -18.42 -29.09 -14.87
CA ALA A 377 -16.98 -29.07 -14.60
C ALA A 377 -16.60 -30.16 -13.58
N ASP A 378 -15.42 -30.75 -13.78
CA ASP A 378 -14.77 -31.69 -12.85
C ASP A 378 -13.25 -31.54 -12.98
N ILE A 379 -12.66 -30.68 -12.13
CA ILE A 379 -11.28 -30.22 -12.23
C ILE A 379 -10.50 -30.60 -10.98
N PRO A 380 -9.26 -31.13 -11.09
CA PRO A 380 -8.39 -31.29 -9.94
C PRO A 380 -8.02 -29.93 -9.35
N ASN A 381 -8.28 -29.67 -8.05
CA ASN A 381 -8.00 -28.37 -7.43
C ASN A 381 -6.53 -27.93 -7.58
N GLN A 382 -5.63 -28.89 -7.42
CA GLN A 382 -4.19 -28.63 -7.52
C GLN A 382 -3.80 -28.02 -8.88
N SER A 383 -4.47 -28.44 -9.98
CA SER A 383 -4.20 -27.91 -11.32
C SER A 383 -4.56 -26.43 -11.46
N LEU A 384 -5.47 -25.92 -10.62
CA LEU A 384 -5.93 -24.53 -10.63
C LEU A 384 -5.07 -23.63 -9.72
N THR A 385 -4.36 -24.20 -8.76
CA THR A 385 -3.62 -23.49 -7.71
C THR A 385 -2.11 -23.77 -7.77
N ASP A 386 -1.63 -24.87 -7.17
CA ASP A 386 -0.21 -25.13 -7.03
C ASP A 386 0.50 -25.45 -8.36
N ASP A 387 -0.18 -26.14 -9.26
CA ASP A 387 0.32 -26.51 -10.59
C ASP A 387 0.00 -25.45 -11.67
N ALA A 388 -0.51 -24.27 -11.26
CA ALA A 388 -0.69 -23.15 -12.19
C ALA A 388 0.64 -22.81 -12.90
N PRO A 389 0.60 -22.27 -14.14
CA PRO A 389 1.80 -21.90 -14.87
C PRO A 389 2.73 -21.03 -14.04
N LEU A 390 4.01 -21.31 -14.13
CA LEU A 390 5.06 -20.50 -13.51
C LEU A 390 6.06 -20.13 -14.59
N TYR A 391 6.18 -18.84 -14.87
CA TYR A 391 7.05 -18.33 -15.91
C TYR A 391 8.37 -17.83 -15.34
N HIS A 392 9.45 -18.23 -15.98
CA HIS A 392 10.76 -17.63 -15.78
C HIS A 392 10.99 -16.60 -16.88
N ARG A 393 10.36 -15.44 -16.72
CA ARG A 393 10.51 -14.36 -17.69
C ARG A 393 11.96 -13.90 -17.77
N PRO A 394 12.48 -13.57 -18.97
CA PRO A 394 13.83 -13.04 -19.09
C PRO A 394 13.97 -11.73 -18.29
N VAL A 395 15.01 -11.65 -17.47
CA VAL A 395 15.38 -10.43 -16.73
C VAL A 395 16.47 -9.73 -17.54
N GLY A 396 16.16 -8.55 -18.04
CA GLY A 396 17.13 -7.74 -18.80
C GLY A 396 18.17 -7.08 -17.89
N THR A 397 19.07 -6.35 -18.51
CA THR A 397 19.97 -5.45 -17.79
C THR A 397 19.31 -4.10 -17.65
N TRP A 398 19.06 -3.66 -16.42
CA TRP A 398 18.55 -2.32 -16.18
C TRP A 398 19.60 -1.27 -16.57
N LYS A 399 19.11 -0.16 -17.13
CA LYS A 399 19.94 1.00 -17.48
C LYS A 399 19.27 2.25 -16.95
N ALA A 400 20.06 3.15 -16.39
CA ALA A 400 19.56 4.45 -15.95
C ALA A 400 18.82 5.15 -17.10
N PRO A 401 17.58 5.60 -16.88
CA PRO A 401 16.78 6.22 -17.94
C PRO A 401 17.21 7.64 -18.28
N VAL A 402 17.96 8.28 -17.38
CA VAL A 402 18.47 9.66 -17.52
C VAL A 402 19.95 9.72 -17.22
N PRO A 403 20.65 10.78 -17.68
CA PRO A 403 22.06 11.02 -17.34
C PRO A 403 22.26 11.22 -15.83
N LEU A 404 23.45 10.91 -15.33
CA LEU A 404 23.81 11.20 -13.93
C LEU A 404 24.06 12.69 -13.72
N ASP A 405 24.60 13.37 -14.71
CA ASP A 405 24.89 14.80 -14.68
C ASP A 405 23.68 15.64 -15.08
N PRO A 406 23.50 16.81 -14.45
CA PRO A 406 22.40 17.71 -14.80
C PRO A 406 22.53 18.21 -16.25
N PRO A 407 21.42 18.40 -16.96
CA PRO A 407 21.43 19.03 -18.27
C PRO A 407 21.89 20.48 -18.19
N ALA A 408 22.44 21.00 -19.30
CA ALA A 408 23.04 22.34 -19.36
C ALA A 408 22.05 23.44 -18.92
N GLU A 409 20.76 23.28 -19.26
CA GLU A 409 19.70 24.22 -18.87
C GLU A 409 19.51 24.24 -17.35
N ALA A 410 19.49 23.06 -16.71
CA ALA A 410 19.38 22.96 -15.25
C ALA A 410 20.60 23.57 -14.55
N LEU A 411 21.82 23.34 -15.06
CA LEU A 411 23.01 23.98 -14.53
C LEU A 411 22.96 25.51 -14.66
N ALA A 412 22.49 26.03 -15.79
CA ALA A 412 22.33 27.46 -15.99
C ALA A 412 21.30 28.07 -15.03
N GLU A 413 20.21 27.35 -14.73
CA GLU A 413 19.23 27.78 -13.73
C GLU A 413 19.79 27.71 -12.30
N LEU A 414 20.54 26.67 -11.96
CA LEU A 414 21.19 26.54 -10.64
C LEU A 414 22.23 27.64 -10.37
N ALA A 415 22.88 28.16 -11.42
CA ALA A 415 23.91 29.21 -11.31
C ALA A 415 23.33 30.64 -11.16
N LYS A 416 22.01 30.83 -11.25
CA LYS A 416 21.37 32.14 -11.09
C LYS A 416 21.22 32.52 -9.61
N ASP A 417 21.21 33.83 -9.34
CA ASP A 417 20.72 34.36 -8.06
C ASP A 417 19.26 33.93 -7.88
N ARG A 418 18.93 33.42 -6.70
CA ARG A 418 17.62 32.81 -6.45
C ARG A 418 16.81 33.57 -5.41
N ASP A 419 15.51 33.63 -5.66
CA ASP A 419 14.52 33.97 -4.65
C ASP A 419 14.00 32.66 -4.00
N TYR A 420 14.63 32.26 -2.91
CA TYR A 420 14.29 31.02 -2.18
C TYR A 420 12.85 31.02 -1.65
N LEU A 421 12.29 32.21 -1.35
CA LEU A 421 10.88 32.32 -0.96
C LEU A 421 9.95 32.01 -2.15
N ALA A 422 10.29 32.49 -3.34
CA ALA A 422 9.51 32.18 -4.54
C ALA A 422 9.60 30.69 -4.88
N ASP A 423 10.79 30.08 -4.71
CA ASP A 423 10.96 28.62 -4.92
C ASP A 423 10.13 27.80 -3.91
N LEU A 424 10.17 28.16 -2.61
CA LEU A 424 9.34 27.54 -1.59
C LEU A 424 7.83 27.64 -1.92
N LYS A 425 7.39 28.78 -2.38
CA LYS A 425 5.99 28.97 -2.78
C LYS A 425 5.59 28.08 -3.96
N LYS A 426 6.47 27.92 -4.96
CA LYS A 426 6.24 26.99 -6.08
C LYS A 426 6.11 25.54 -5.59
N LEU A 427 7.00 25.12 -4.71
CA LEU A 427 6.96 23.78 -4.12
C LEU A 427 5.67 23.55 -3.33
N LEU A 428 5.32 24.47 -2.43
CA LEU A 428 4.10 24.38 -1.62
C LEU A 428 2.81 24.37 -2.45
N ALA A 429 2.81 25.01 -3.62
CA ALA A 429 1.67 25.04 -4.53
C ALA A 429 1.63 23.82 -5.49
N SER A 430 2.69 23.05 -5.61
CA SER A 430 2.73 21.89 -6.52
C SER A 430 1.78 20.78 -6.08
N SER A 431 1.18 20.07 -7.04
CA SER A 431 0.21 19.00 -6.78
C SER A 431 0.75 17.88 -5.89
N ASN A 432 2.06 17.60 -5.94
CA ASN A 432 2.69 16.61 -5.09
C ASN A 432 2.82 17.05 -3.63
N ILE A 433 3.15 18.31 -3.37
CA ILE A 433 3.47 18.83 -2.02
C ILE A 433 2.28 19.54 -1.36
N CYS A 434 1.36 20.14 -2.13
CA CYS A 434 0.21 20.86 -1.60
C CYS A 434 -0.68 19.98 -0.71
N SER A 435 -1.53 20.61 0.06
CA SER A 435 -2.48 19.92 0.95
C SER A 435 -3.38 18.96 0.19
N LYS A 436 -3.51 17.75 0.70
CA LYS A 436 -4.49 16.77 0.22
C LYS A 436 -5.82 16.89 0.98
N ARG A 437 -6.07 18.04 1.65
CA ARG A 437 -7.26 18.29 2.45
C ARG A 437 -8.55 18.05 1.67
N TRP A 438 -8.64 18.51 0.42
CA TRP A 438 -9.79 18.27 -0.45
C TRP A 438 -10.14 16.78 -0.60
N ILE A 439 -9.13 15.89 -0.64
CA ILE A 439 -9.32 14.44 -0.66
C ILE A 439 -9.83 13.98 0.71
N HIS A 440 -9.09 14.32 1.77
CA HIS A 440 -9.32 13.77 3.10
C HIS A 440 -10.63 14.24 3.74
N GLU A 441 -11.13 15.41 3.38
CA GLU A 441 -12.41 15.94 3.89
C GLU A 441 -13.63 15.19 3.34
N GLN A 442 -13.47 14.41 2.27
CA GLN A 442 -14.52 13.55 1.75
C GLN A 442 -14.63 12.22 2.52
N TYR A 443 -13.61 11.88 3.28
CA TYR A 443 -13.52 10.66 4.05
C TYR A 443 -13.90 10.87 5.51
N ASP A 444 -14.69 9.96 6.08
CA ASP A 444 -14.85 9.92 7.53
C ASP A 444 -13.58 9.34 8.16
N SER A 445 -12.88 10.15 8.94
CA SER A 445 -11.64 9.74 9.62
C SER A 445 -11.83 9.43 11.10
N MET A 446 -13.04 9.63 11.67
CA MET A 446 -13.30 9.54 13.10
C MET A 446 -14.35 8.49 13.49
N VAL A 447 -15.02 7.87 12.54
CA VAL A 447 -16.02 6.83 12.79
C VAL A 447 -15.40 5.69 13.64
N GLN A 448 -16.19 5.01 14.47
CA GLN A 448 -15.76 4.06 15.50
C GLN A 448 -14.97 4.68 16.67
N THR A 449 -14.56 5.96 16.59
CA THR A 449 -13.91 6.74 17.68
C THR A 449 -12.57 6.15 18.18
N ASN A 450 -11.83 5.48 17.31
CA ASN A 450 -10.52 4.90 17.63
C ASN A 450 -9.34 5.75 17.14
N THR A 451 -9.60 6.77 16.30
CA THR A 451 -8.56 7.60 15.70
C THR A 451 -7.89 8.48 16.76
N VAL A 452 -6.57 8.40 16.84
CA VAL A 452 -5.70 9.23 17.67
C VAL A 452 -5.03 10.31 16.84
N GLN A 453 -4.49 9.91 15.68
CA GLN A 453 -3.99 10.85 14.65
C GLN A 453 -4.62 10.46 13.31
N GLY A 454 -5.32 11.43 12.71
CA GLY A 454 -5.95 11.29 11.41
C GLY A 454 -5.05 11.72 10.26
N PRO A 455 -5.64 12.03 9.09
CA PRO A 455 -4.92 12.46 7.89
C PRO A 455 -4.10 13.74 8.12
N GLY A 456 -2.98 13.88 7.39
CA GLY A 456 -2.12 15.07 7.40
C GLY A 456 -0.96 15.03 8.40
N GLY A 457 -0.82 13.95 9.19
CA GLY A 457 0.38 13.65 9.97
C GLY A 457 1.39 12.81 9.19
N GLU A 458 2.44 12.35 9.87
CA GLU A 458 3.42 11.41 9.27
C GLU A 458 2.81 10.04 9.07
N ALA A 459 2.02 9.56 10.05
CA ALA A 459 1.30 8.31 9.99
C ALA A 459 -0.08 8.44 10.63
N GLY A 460 -1.02 7.62 10.20
CA GLY A 460 -2.29 7.43 10.89
C GLY A 460 -2.09 6.65 12.18
N VAL A 461 -2.76 7.02 13.26
CA VAL A 461 -2.66 6.32 14.56
C VAL A 461 -4.04 5.98 15.09
N MET A 462 -4.24 4.70 15.39
CA MET A 462 -5.48 4.14 15.98
C MET A 462 -5.20 3.57 17.35
N ARG A 463 -6.11 3.75 18.31
CA ARG A 463 -6.07 3.06 19.61
C ARG A 463 -6.76 1.70 19.53
N ILE A 464 -6.30 0.77 20.33
CA ILE A 464 -6.92 -0.54 20.54
C ILE A 464 -7.66 -0.52 21.87
N LYS A 465 -8.97 -0.31 21.82
CA LYS A 465 -9.82 -0.27 23.02
C LYS A 465 -9.75 -1.57 23.81
N GLY A 466 -9.72 -1.46 25.13
CA GLY A 466 -9.68 -2.60 26.05
C GLY A 466 -8.32 -3.26 26.17
N THR A 467 -7.26 -2.63 25.70
CA THR A 467 -5.86 -3.00 25.97
C THR A 467 -5.28 -2.11 27.06
N GLY A 468 -4.13 -2.51 27.59
CA GLY A 468 -3.45 -1.78 28.66
C GLY A 468 -4.03 -2.06 30.07
N ASN A 469 -3.16 -2.02 31.07
CA ASN A 469 -3.56 -2.18 32.49
C ASN A 469 -3.76 -0.79 33.10
N GLY A 470 -5.01 -0.32 33.16
CA GLY A 470 -5.37 0.94 33.83
C GLY A 470 -4.86 1.05 35.27
N GLU A 471 -4.58 -0.08 35.93
CA GLU A 471 -4.00 -0.13 37.27
C GLU A 471 -2.50 0.18 37.32
N GLN A 472 -1.77 0.11 36.20
CA GLN A 472 -0.32 0.38 36.08
C GLN A 472 0.02 1.70 35.37
N GLY A 473 -1.00 2.52 35.03
CA GLY A 473 -0.79 3.81 34.40
C GLY A 473 -0.33 3.75 32.91
N THR A 474 -0.47 2.59 32.27
CA THR A 474 -0.30 2.46 30.82
C THR A 474 -1.63 2.73 30.14
N GLY A 475 -1.63 3.62 29.13
CA GLY A 475 -2.79 3.88 28.27
C GLY A 475 -3.10 2.68 27.36
N GLU A 476 -4.17 2.79 26.58
CA GLU A 476 -4.49 1.79 25.55
C GLU A 476 -3.36 1.72 24.51
N ARG A 477 -3.08 0.52 23.99
CA ARG A 477 -2.14 0.34 22.89
C ARG A 477 -2.59 1.08 21.64
N GLY A 478 -1.66 1.40 20.78
CA GLY A 478 -1.93 1.99 19.48
C GLY A 478 -1.32 1.22 18.33
N LEU A 479 -1.91 1.40 17.16
CA LEU A 479 -1.36 0.99 15.88
C LEU A 479 -1.10 2.25 15.06
N ALA A 480 0.13 2.38 14.55
CA ALA A 480 0.48 3.41 13.58
C ALA A 480 0.65 2.77 12.22
N MET A 481 0.26 3.47 11.15
CA MET A 481 0.37 3.00 9.79
C MET A 481 0.70 4.11 8.82
N ALA A 482 1.59 3.83 7.88
CA ALA A 482 1.95 4.73 6.79
C ALA A 482 2.06 3.95 5.47
N LEU A 483 1.69 4.61 4.39
CA LEU A 483 1.92 4.15 3.02
C LEU A 483 2.97 5.04 2.38
N ASP A 484 3.86 4.45 1.62
CA ASP A 484 4.88 5.18 0.86
C ASP A 484 5.29 4.46 -0.43
N GLY A 485 5.71 5.26 -1.42
CA GLY A 485 6.25 4.78 -2.67
C GLY A 485 6.72 5.94 -3.53
N ASN A 486 8.03 6.11 -3.70
CA ASN A 486 8.60 7.13 -4.58
C ASN A 486 8.88 6.55 -5.96
N SER A 487 7.91 6.68 -6.86
CA SER A 487 7.99 6.12 -8.21
C SER A 487 9.09 6.77 -9.07
N ARG A 488 9.37 8.06 -8.89
CA ARG A 488 10.42 8.77 -9.60
C ARG A 488 11.80 8.23 -9.19
N TRP A 489 12.01 7.98 -7.90
CA TRP A 489 13.23 7.35 -7.41
C TRP A 489 13.36 5.91 -7.90
N CYS A 490 12.27 5.15 -7.92
CA CYS A 490 12.27 3.80 -8.49
C CYS A 490 12.51 3.79 -10.01
N TYR A 491 12.11 4.85 -10.72
CA TYR A 491 12.40 5.02 -12.14
C TYR A 491 13.89 5.26 -12.38
N LEU A 492 14.54 6.04 -11.50
CA LEU A 492 15.97 6.33 -11.58
C LEU A 492 16.84 5.15 -11.14
N ASP A 493 16.46 4.47 -10.07
CA ASP A 493 17.10 3.25 -9.55
C ASP A 493 16.04 2.39 -8.85
N PRO A 494 15.55 1.31 -9.50
CA PRO A 494 14.48 0.51 -8.95
C PRO A 494 14.81 -0.15 -7.60
N LYS A 495 16.09 -0.51 -7.36
CA LYS A 495 16.51 -1.11 -6.10
C LYS A 495 16.56 -0.06 -5.00
N LEU A 496 17.29 1.02 -5.22
CA LEU A 496 17.48 2.06 -4.22
C LEU A 496 16.17 2.80 -3.93
N GLY A 497 15.36 3.10 -4.95
CA GLY A 497 14.04 3.72 -4.78
C GLY A 497 13.08 2.85 -3.96
N ALA A 498 13.10 1.54 -4.18
CA ALA A 498 12.30 0.60 -3.38
C ALA A 498 12.79 0.47 -1.93
N MET A 499 14.11 0.55 -1.69
CA MET A 499 14.67 0.63 -0.33
C MET A 499 14.17 1.88 0.40
N HIS A 500 14.15 3.04 -0.29
CA HIS A 500 13.63 4.29 0.26
C HIS A 500 12.14 4.18 0.60
N ALA A 501 11.31 3.56 -0.24
CA ALA A 501 9.89 3.39 0.03
C ALA A 501 9.64 2.63 1.35
N VAL A 502 10.42 1.57 1.63
CA VAL A 502 10.37 0.86 2.91
C VAL A 502 10.84 1.74 4.06
N ALA A 503 12.01 2.39 3.88
CA ALA A 503 12.66 3.20 4.92
C ALA A 503 11.81 4.40 5.32
N GLU A 504 11.25 5.12 4.35
CA GLU A 504 10.43 6.31 4.57
C GLU A 504 9.10 5.97 5.23
N ALA A 505 8.39 4.92 4.77
CA ALA A 505 7.17 4.46 5.43
C ALA A 505 7.43 4.06 6.88
N ALA A 506 8.52 3.35 7.16
CA ALA A 506 8.90 2.96 8.52
C ALA A 506 9.32 4.16 9.38
N ARG A 507 10.05 5.13 8.81
CA ARG A 507 10.45 6.38 9.47
C ARG A 507 9.24 7.24 9.83
N LYS A 508 8.25 7.36 8.93
CA LYS A 508 6.98 8.06 9.19
C LYS A 508 6.22 7.41 10.36
N VAL A 509 6.17 6.08 10.43
CA VAL A 509 5.63 5.36 11.58
C VAL A 509 6.43 5.67 12.85
N ALA A 510 7.76 5.63 12.80
CA ALA A 510 8.63 5.91 13.95
C ALA A 510 8.53 7.36 14.43
N CYS A 511 8.27 8.34 13.56
CA CYS A 511 8.01 9.74 13.92
C CYS A 511 6.81 9.88 14.88
N THR A 512 5.83 8.97 14.82
CA THR A 512 4.72 8.94 15.79
C THR A 512 5.11 8.36 17.14
N GLY A 513 6.31 7.82 17.29
CA GLY A 513 6.78 7.09 18.45
C GLY A 513 6.43 5.60 18.44
N ALA A 514 5.82 5.10 17.36
CA ALA A 514 5.54 3.68 17.17
C ALA A 514 6.79 2.92 16.73
N THR A 515 6.89 1.66 17.13
CA THR A 515 7.91 0.74 16.61
C THR A 515 7.38 0.06 15.35
N PRO A 516 7.98 0.26 14.15
CA PRO A 516 7.62 -0.48 12.95
C PRO A 516 7.84 -1.99 13.17
N VAL A 517 6.89 -2.84 12.76
CA VAL A 517 6.96 -4.28 13.07
C VAL A 517 6.65 -5.20 11.90
N ALA A 518 5.97 -4.72 10.88
CA ALA A 518 5.64 -5.52 9.71
C ALA A 518 5.25 -4.64 8.52
N ALA A 519 5.28 -5.24 7.34
CA ALA A 519 4.97 -4.59 6.08
C ALA A 519 4.01 -5.39 5.20
N THR A 520 3.32 -4.69 4.34
CA THR A 520 2.60 -5.22 3.16
C THR A 520 3.02 -4.42 1.94
N ASN A 521 2.93 -5.00 0.74
CA ASN A 521 3.37 -4.33 -0.48
C ASN A 521 2.33 -4.43 -1.60
N CYS A 522 2.24 -3.39 -2.41
CA CYS A 522 1.55 -3.42 -3.69
C CYS A 522 2.53 -3.03 -4.80
N LEU A 523 2.88 -3.97 -5.66
CA LEU A 523 3.91 -3.82 -6.67
C LEU A 523 3.28 -3.51 -8.02
N ASN A 524 3.35 -2.24 -8.46
CA ASN A 524 2.75 -1.78 -9.71
C ASN A 524 3.85 -1.58 -10.76
N PHE A 525 3.82 -2.38 -11.84
CA PHE A 525 4.81 -2.38 -12.91
C PHE A 525 4.15 -2.52 -14.27
N GLY A 526 4.88 -2.24 -15.33
CA GLY A 526 4.47 -2.42 -16.71
C GLY A 526 4.35 -3.89 -17.13
N ASN A 527 4.45 -4.16 -18.42
CA ASN A 527 4.27 -5.48 -19.02
C ASN A 527 5.45 -6.41 -18.67
N PRO A 528 5.22 -7.52 -17.94
CA PRO A 528 6.26 -8.46 -17.52
C PRO A 528 6.88 -9.27 -18.67
N GLU A 529 6.34 -9.18 -19.88
CA GLU A 529 6.93 -9.81 -21.06
C GLU A 529 8.13 -9.04 -21.60
N LYS A 530 8.30 -7.77 -21.17
CA LYS A 530 9.45 -6.91 -21.47
C LYS A 530 10.60 -7.20 -20.49
N PRO A 531 11.77 -7.64 -20.93
CA PRO A 531 12.89 -7.97 -20.05
C PRO A 531 13.35 -6.79 -19.18
N GLU A 532 13.23 -5.56 -19.65
CA GLU A 532 13.54 -4.34 -18.90
C GLU A 532 12.57 -4.11 -17.73
N ILE A 533 11.27 -4.42 -17.89
CA ILE A 533 10.29 -4.34 -16.80
C ILE A 533 10.56 -5.42 -15.76
N MET A 534 10.91 -6.62 -16.19
CA MET A 534 11.32 -7.67 -15.26
C MET A 534 12.61 -7.33 -14.52
N ALA A 535 13.53 -6.58 -15.13
CA ALA A 535 14.72 -6.07 -14.44
C ALA A 535 14.35 -5.07 -13.34
N GLN A 536 13.41 -4.14 -13.62
CA GLN A 536 12.89 -3.20 -12.63
C GLN A 536 12.20 -3.92 -11.46
N LEU A 537 11.29 -4.85 -11.76
CA LEU A 537 10.58 -5.64 -10.75
C LEU A 537 11.54 -6.45 -9.88
N SER A 538 12.49 -7.13 -10.51
CA SER A 538 13.48 -7.94 -9.80
C SER A 538 14.35 -7.09 -8.87
N ALA A 539 14.86 -5.95 -9.34
CA ALA A 539 15.68 -5.04 -8.56
C ALA A 539 14.90 -4.41 -7.40
N ALA A 540 13.65 -3.99 -7.65
CA ALA A 540 12.78 -3.44 -6.60
C ALA A 540 12.51 -4.46 -5.49
N ILE A 541 12.24 -5.72 -5.84
CA ILE A 541 12.04 -6.81 -4.86
C ILE A 541 13.32 -7.04 -4.04
N ASP A 542 14.51 -6.97 -4.65
CA ASP A 542 15.78 -7.06 -3.90
C ASP A 542 15.93 -5.89 -2.92
N GLY A 543 15.59 -4.66 -3.35
CA GLY A 543 15.60 -3.48 -2.48
C GLY A 543 14.64 -3.61 -1.29
N ILE A 544 13.40 -4.03 -1.54
CA ILE A 544 12.41 -4.29 -0.48
C ILE A 544 12.91 -5.36 0.49
N ALA A 545 13.45 -6.46 -0.03
CA ALA A 545 13.94 -7.56 0.81
C ALA A 545 15.09 -7.11 1.72
N GLU A 546 16.04 -6.34 1.19
CA GLU A 546 17.17 -5.80 1.94
C GLU A 546 16.71 -4.83 3.03
N ALA A 547 15.86 -3.86 2.68
CA ALA A 547 15.37 -2.86 3.62
C ALA A 547 14.45 -3.48 4.70
N CYS A 548 13.50 -4.33 4.33
CA CYS A 548 12.64 -5.03 5.29
C CYS A 548 13.43 -5.93 6.25
N THR A 549 14.52 -6.54 5.77
CA THR A 549 15.40 -7.35 6.63
C THR A 549 16.14 -6.47 7.62
N ALA A 550 16.74 -5.37 7.17
CA ALA A 550 17.49 -4.46 8.01
C ALA A 550 16.61 -3.77 9.07
N LEU A 551 15.39 -3.39 8.69
CA LEU A 551 14.46 -2.67 9.56
C LEU A 551 13.54 -3.60 10.39
N GLY A 552 13.65 -4.91 10.22
CA GLY A 552 12.85 -5.88 10.97
C GLY A 552 11.34 -5.83 10.67
N THR A 553 10.97 -5.43 9.45
CA THR A 553 9.58 -5.29 8.98
C THR A 553 9.23 -6.34 7.92
N PRO A 554 9.04 -7.63 8.28
CA PRO A 554 8.74 -8.68 7.31
C PRO A 554 7.45 -8.40 6.55
N ILE A 555 7.41 -8.88 5.30
CA ILE A 555 6.22 -8.81 4.45
C ILE A 555 5.24 -9.90 4.86
N THR A 556 4.04 -9.50 5.29
CA THR A 556 2.99 -10.42 5.74
C THR A 556 1.98 -10.76 4.66
N GLY A 557 1.94 -9.96 3.60
CA GLY A 557 1.03 -10.12 2.47
C GLY A 557 1.27 -9.02 1.45
N GLY A 558 0.51 -9.01 0.38
CA GLY A 558 0.59 -7.97 -0.63
C GLY A 558 -0.03 -8.40 -1.95
N ASN A 559 0.13 -7.53 -2.94
CA ASN A 559 -0.42 -7.69 -4.29
C ASN A 559 0.63 -7.31 -5.34
N VAL A 560 0.52 -7.87 -6.53
CA VAL A 560 1.31 -7.48 -7.70
C VAL A 560 0.37 -7.12 -8.83
N SER A 561 0.46 -5.89 -9.31
CA SER A 561 -0.25 -5.37 -10.46
C SER A 561 0.73 -5.17 -11.62
N LEU A 562 0.56 -5.93 -12.67
CA LEU A 562 1.36 -5.87 -13.87
C LEU A 562 0.54 -5.35 -15.06
N TYR A 563 1.19 -5.17 -16.21
CA TYR A 563 0.56 -4.63 -17.43
C TYR A 563 0.02 -3.19 -17.28
N ASN A 564 0.55 -2.42 -16.29
CA ASN A 564 0.19 -1.01 -16.16
C ASN A 564 0.86 -0.20 -17.26
N GLU A 565 0.34 -0.34 -18.48
CA GLU A 565 0.80 0.32 -19.70
C GLU A 565 -0.37 0.85 -20.51
N THR A 566 -0.15 1.99 -21.13
CA THR A 566 -1.12 2.61 -22.02
C THR A 566 -0.45 2.95 -23.33
N ARG A 567 -0.95 2.38 -24.42
CA ARG A 567 -0.37 2.54 -25.80
C ARG A 567 1.11 2.17 -25.88
N GLY A 568 1.54 1.17 -25.09
CA GLY A 568 2.92 0.69 -25.08
C GLY A 568 3.88 1.46 -24.17
N GLU A 569 3.42 2.53 -23.54
CA GLU A 569 4.18 3.28 -22.52
C GLU A 569 3.78 2.81 -21.11
N GLY A 570 4.76 2.37 -20.36
CA GLY A 570 4.57 1.90 -18.98
C GLY A 570 4.60 3.03 -17.96
N ILE A 571 3.95 2.80 -16.84
CA ILE A 571 4.11 3.65 -15.65
C ILE A 571 5.55 3.58 -15.13
N TYR A 572 5.94 4.54 -14.31
CA TYR A 572 7.13 4.37 -13.48
C TYR A 572 7.00 3.15 -12.56
N PRO A 573 8.10 2.42 -12.28
CA PRO A 573 8.08 1.36 -11.27
C PRO A 573 7.55 1.91 -9.96
N THR A 574 6.43 1.38 -9.47
CA THR A 574 5.76 1.93 -8.30
C THR A 574 5.47 0.83 -7.27
N PRO A 575 6.50 0.37 -6.55
CA PRO A 575 6.27 -0.41 -5.35
C PRO A 575 5.72 0.51 -4.26
N VAL A 576 4.54 0.20 -3.74
CA VAL A 576 3.93 0.87 -2.59
C VAL A 576 4.09 -0.03 -1.37
N LEU A 577 4.63 0.51 -0.30
CA LEU A 577 4.82 -0.18 0.97
C LEU A 577 3.86 0.36 2.01
N GLY A 578 3.17 -0.56 2.70
CA GLY A 578 2.39 -0.23 3.89
C GLY A 578 3.10 -0.78 5.12
N ILE A 579 3.55 0.10 6.01
CA ILE A 579 4.19 -0.27 7.28
C ILE A 579 3.22 -0.10 8.42
N VAL A 580 3.15 -1.13 9.27
CA VAL A 580 2.40 -1.10 10.53
C VAL A 580 3.36 -1.12 11.71
N GLY A 581 3.13 -0.25 12.67
CA GLY A 581 3.89 -0.16 13.91
C GLY A 581 3.00 -0.18 15.14
N ILE A 582 3.60 -0.47 16.28
CA ILE A 582 2.92 -0.60 17.58
C ILE A 582 3.37 0.51 18.52
N LEU A 583 2.39 1.20 19.13
CA LEU A 583 2.59 2.04 20.29
C LEU A 583 2.13 1.29 21.54
N GLU A 584 2.98 1.20 22.55
CA GLU A 584 2.59 0.62 23.84
C GLU A 584 1.56 1.48 24.59
N ASP A 585 1.48 2.76 24.27
CA ASP A 585 0.56 3.73 24.84
C ASP A 585 0.18 4.77 23.76
N ALA A 586 -1.01 4.67 23.20
CA ALA A 586 -1.50 5.55 22.16
C ALA A 586 -1.56 7.03 22.57
N THR A 587 -1.64 7.32 23.88
CA THR A 587 -1.62 8.70 24.39
C THR A 587 -0.26 9.39 24.27
N LYS A 588 0.79 8.63 23.95
CA LYS A 588 2.15 9.12 23.72
C LYS A 588 2.46 9.34 22.24
N ALA A 589 1.47 9.20 21.36
CA ALA A 589 1.66 9.45 19.94
C ALA A 589 2.17 10.88 19.71
N VAL A 590 3.29 11.00 18.98
CA VAL A 590 3.94 12.27 18.67
C VAL A 590 3.37 12.83 17.35
N PRO A 591 2.85 14.07 17.36
CA PRO A 591 2.34 14.70 16.14
C PRO A 591 3.47 15.28 15.25
N ALA A 592 3.19 15.48 13.97
CA ALA A 592 4.14 16.07 13.03
C ALA A 592 4.26 17.60 13.17
N SER A 593 3.19 18.28 13.64
CA SER A 593 3.13 19.74 13.72
C SER A 593 3.72 20.30 14.99
N PHE A 594 4.23 21.54 14.95
CA PHE A 594 4.70 22.26 16.13
C PHE A 594 3.59 22.37 17.17
N GLN A 595 3.92 22.11 18.44
CA GLN A 595 2.94 21.97 19.50
C GLN A 595 2.84 23.18 20.40
N ARG A 596 3.94 23.87 20.65
CA ARG A 596 4.05 25.04 21.54
C ARG A 596 5.03 26.05 21.00
N GLU A 597 4.78 27.31 21.32
CA GLU A 597 5.78 28.35 21.12
C GLU A 597 6.98 28.16 22.08
N LYS A 598 8.12 28.65 21.67
CA LYS A 598 9.40 28.59 22.41
C LYS A 598 9.97 27.20 22.60
N ASP A 599 9.48 26.20 21.86
CA ASP A 599 10.18 24.93 21.78
C ASP A 599 11.41 25.08 20.87
N ALA A 600 12.47 24.40 21.24
CA ALA A 600 13.66 24.29 20.36
C ALA A 600 13.32 23.39 19.18
N ILE A 601 13.75 23.81 17.99
CA ILE A 601 13.73 22.98 16.78
C ILE A 601 15.10 22.32 16.67
N VAL A 602 15.11 21.00 16.63
CA VAL A 602 16.32 20.18 16.58
C VAL A 602 16.32 19.37 15.31
N LEU A 603 17.39 19.44 14.54
CA LEU A 603 17.68 18.59 13.41
C LEU A 603 18.43 17.35 13.89
N LEU A 604 18.03 16.19 13.44
CA LEU A 604 18.68 14.90 13.68
C LEU A 604 19.14 14.33 12.34
N TRP A 605 20.41 13.97 12.21
CA TRP A 605 20.98 13.35 11.00
C TRP A 605 22.10 12.37 11.36
N PRO A 606 22.39 11.37 10.50
CA PRO A 606 23.38 10.34 10.80
C PRO A 606 24.81 10.92 10.86
N ILE A 607 25.63 10.38 11.75
CA ILE A 607 27.08 10.66 11.77
C ILE A 607 27.70 10.03 10.51
N PRO A 608 28.48 10.80 9.69
CA PRO A 608 29.12 10.23 8.52
C PRO A 608 30.04 9.06 8.86
N ARG A 609 30.06 8.01 8.03
CA ARG A 609 30.93 6.84 8.27
C ARG A 609 32.40 7.24 8.35
N GLY A 610 33.08 6.79 9.39
CA GLY A 610 34.51 7.12 9.65
C GLY A 610 34.73 8.24 10.64
N GLN A 611 33.68 8.90 11.15
CA GLN A 611 33.75 9.78 12.31
C GLN A 611 33.26 9.01 13.54
N GLU A 612 34.11 8.87 14.58
CA GLU A 612 33.68 8.22 15.81
C GLU A 612 32.91 9.22 16.70
N PRO A 613 31.81 8.78 17.34
CA PRO A 613 31.14 9.59 18.37
C PRO A 613 32.10 9.84 19.55
N ASP A 614 31.98 10.99 20.21
CA ASP A 614 32.82 11.33 21.36
C ASP A 614 32.67 10.28 22.47
N PRO A 615 33.73 9.51 22.81
CA PRO A 615 33.66 8.43 23.79
C PRO A 615 33.34 8.86 25.22
N LYS A 616 33.25 10.17 25.49
CA LYS A 616 32.95 10.73 26.82
C LYS A 616 31.46 10.77 27.15
N LEU A 617 30.58 10.51 26.18
CA LEU A 617 29.12 10.60 26.33
C LEU A 617 28.43 9.27 26.66
N LYS A 618 29.03 8.40 27.46
CA LYS A 618 28.34 7.16 27.91
C LYS A 618 27.32 7.46 29.01
N VAL A 619 26.06 7.63 28.64
CA VAL A 619 24.95 7.64 29.58
C VAL A 619 24.40 6.20 29.68
N PRO A 620 24.23 5.63 30.91
CA PRO A 620 23.66 4.30 31.06
C PRO A 620 22.18 4.28 30.63
N LEU A 621 21.84 3.47 29.64
CA LEU A 621 20.46 3.20 29.28
C LEU A 621 19.86 2.20 30.24
N ASN A 622 18.74 2.58 30.87
CA ASN A 622 17.70 1.66 31.22
C ASN A 622 16.57 1.84 30.18
N PRO A 623 16.58 1.08 29.10
CA PRO A 623 15.39 1.02 28.25
C PRO A 623 14.26 0.33 29.02
N PRO A 624 12.98 0.63 28.76
CA PRO A 624 11.91 -0.24 29.20
C PRO A 624 12.23 -1.65 28.68
N PRO A 625 11.73 -2.72 29.34
CA PRO A 625 12.07 -4.08 28.95
C PRO A 625 11.52 -4.39 27.56
N MET A 626 12.21 -3.96 26.54
CA MET A 626 12.15 -4.51 25.21
C MET A 626 13.10 -5.71 25.21
N SER A 627 12.62 -6.80 25.80
CA SER A 627 13.25 -8.08 25.59
C SER A 627 13.16 -8.37 24.11
N GLN A 628 14.31 -8.38 23.45
CA GLN A 628 14.56 -8.97 22.14
C GLN A 628 14.35 -8.07 20.94
N LEU A 629 15.37 -7.27 20.63
CA LEU A 629 15.72 -7.00 19.23
C LEU A 629 17.11 -7.58 18.97
N PRO A 630 17.25 -8.56 18.06
CA PRO A 630 18.56 -9.03 17.65
C PRO A 630 19.17 -8.02 16.66
N LEU A 631 20.31 -7.45 17.02
CA LEU A 631 21.18 -6.78 16.07
C LEU A 631 21.99 -7.84 15.33
N PRO A 632 21.95 -7.94 14.00
CA PRO A 632 22.94 -8.72 13.27
C PRO A 632 24.20 -7.87 13.12
N ALA A 633 25.28 -8.32 13.76
CA ALA A 633 26.63 -7.84 13.47
C ALA A 633 27.06 -8.40 12.10
N LEU A 634 27.32 -7.53 11.14
CA LEU A 634 27.98 -7.89 9.87
C LEU A 634 29.34 -7.18 9.82
N GLU A 635 30.39 -7.97 10.03
CA GLU A 635 31.75 -7.59 9.68
C GLU A 635 31.92 -7.52 8.15
N ARG A 636 32.37 -6.39 7.62
CA ARG A 636 32.85 -6.28 6.23
C ARG A 636 34.23 -5.62 6.21
N GLU A 637 35.15 -6.21 5.46
CA GLU A 637 36.51 -5.70 5.25
C GLU A 637 36.53 -4.47 4.33
N PRO A 638 37.48 -3.55 4.54
CA PRO A 638 37.61 -2.32 3.77
C PRO A 638 38.43 -2.52 2.49
N GLY A 639 37.86 -2.12 1.36
CA GLY A 639 38.58 -1.97 0.09
C GLY A 639 39.08 -0.54 -0.11
N VAL A 640 40.34 -0.42 -0.43
CA VAL A 640 41.07 0.81 -0.68
C VAL A 640 40.65 1.47 -2.00
N ARG A 641 40.29 2.75 -1.99
CA ARG A 641 40.18 3.62 -3.17
C ARG A 641 41.08 4.88 -2.99
N GLU A 642 41.69 5.29 -4.09
CA GLU A 642 42.52 6.49 -4.20
C GLU A 642 41.75 7.77 -3.91
N GLU A 643 42.41 8.70 -3.22
CA GLU A 643 41.86 9.97 -2.71
C GLU A 643 41.64 10.98 -3.84
N ALA A 644 40.38 11.15 -4.26
CA ALA A 644 39.88 12.44 -4.73
C ALA A 644 39.54 13.31 -3.52
N ASP A 645 39.68 14.65 -3.64
CA ASP A 645 39.40 15.56 -2.53
C ASP A 645 37.96 15.32 -2.01
N ALA A 646 37.81 15.00 -0.74
CA ALA A 646 36.52 14.53 -0.18
C ALA A 646 35.40 15.56 -0.37
N SER A 647 35.73 16.84 -0.41
CA SER A 647 34.78 17.94 -0.62
C SER A 647 34.19 17.96 -2.05
N ASP A 648 34.97 17.67 -3.07
CA ASP A 648 34.50 17.64 -4.45
C ASP A 648 33.65 16.42 -4.75
N VAL A 649 33.93 15.28 -4.11
CA VAL A 649 33.16 14.05 -4.23
C VAL A 649 31.79 14.20 -3.56
N GLU A 650 31.73 14.83 -2.40
CA GLU A 650 30.48 15.09 -1.68
C GLU A 650 29.60 16.11 -2.42
N ALA A 651 30.18 17.17 -2.95
CA ALA A 651 29.47 18.16 -3.75
C ALA A 651 28.88 17.56 -5.02
N ALA A 652 29.61 16.67 -5.70
CA ALA A 652 29.13 15.96 -6.88
C ALA A 652 28.00 14.99 -6.53
N ALA A 653 28.12 14.25 -5.42
CA ALA A 653 27.08 13.34 -4.95
C ALA A 653 25.79 14.08 -4.58
N ASN A 654 25.89 15.23 -3.92
CA ASN A 654 24.74 16.08 -3.58
C ASN A 654 24.05 16.61 -4.84
N LEU A 655 24.79 17.06 -5.84
CA LEU A 655 24.24 17.54 -7.11
C LEU A 655 23.54 16.41 -7.88
N THR A 656 24.09 15.20 -7.87
CA THR A 656 23.49 14.02 -8.50
C THR A 656 22.17 13.63 -7.83
N ALA A 657 22.15 13.58 -6.50
CA ALA A 657 20.93 13.26 -5.74
C ALA A 657 19.86 14.35 -5.87
N PHE A 658 20.26 15.61 -5.96
CA PHE A 658 19.35 16.75 -6.08
C PHE A 658 18.48 16.69 -7.35
N GLY A 659 19.01 16.09 -8.43
CA GLY A 659 18.26 15.88 -9.68
C GLY A 659 17.04 14.97 -9.56
N SER A 660 16.95 14.19 -8.49
CA SER A 660 15.81 13.32 -8.22
C SER A 660 14.72 13.99 -7.37
N SER A 661 14.97 15.18 -6.82
CA SER A 661 14.11 15.89 -5.87
C SER A 661 12.87 16.53 -6.51
N ASP A 662 11.89 16.88 -5.69
CA ASP A 662 10.75 17.69 -6.12
C ASP A 662 11.17 19.11 -6.55
N PHE A 663 12.28 19.63 -5.99
CA PHE A 663 12.83 20.89 -6.46
C PHE A 663 13.25 20.82 -7.93
N ALA A 664 13.99 19.77 -8.32
CA ALA A 664 14.42 19.59 -9.71
C ALA A 664 13.22 19.46 -10.65
N LYS A 665 12.19 18.71 -10.24
CA LYS A 665 10.95 18.57 -11.01
C LYS A 665 10.17 19.87 -11.13
N VAL A 666 9.85 20.51 -10.00
CA VAL A 666 8.87 21.61 -9.92
C VAL A 666 9.48 22.95 -10.30
N VAL A 667 10.71 23.21 -9.86
CA VAL A 667 11.36 24.50 -10.05
C VAL A 667 12.21 24.52 -11.32
N LEU A 668 12.97 23.45 -11.57
CA LEU A 668 13.88 23.36 -12.72
C LEU A 668 13.25 22.67 -13.94
N GLY A 669 12.13 21.96 -13.78
CA GLY A 669 11.48 21.21 -14.86
C GLY A 669 12.38 20.09 -15.43
N SER A 670 13.25 19.51 -14.62
CA SER A 670 14.28 18.57 -15.07
C SER A 670 14.37 17.37 -14.15
N LEU A 671 14.85 16.24 -14.70
CA LEU A 671 15.14 15.02 -13.97
C LEU A 671 16.51 14.49 -14.40
N TRP A 672 17.39 14.20 -13.44
CA TRP A 672 18.70 13.60 -13.67
C TRP A 672 19.16 12.86 -12.41
N GLY A 673 20.30 12.17 -12.49
CA GLY A 673 20.99 11.61 -11.33
C GLY A 673 20.41 10.33 -10.80
N THR A 674 20.50 10.18 -9.48
CA THR A 674 20.06 9.00 -8.72
C THR A 674 19.33 9.43 -7.46
N PRO A 675 18.53 8.55 -6.84
CA PRO A 675 18.04 8.81 -5.49
C PRO A 675 19.17 9.08 -4.50
N PRO A 676 18.90 9.76 -3.39
CA PRO A 676 19.90 9.95 -2.32
C PRO A 676 20.45 8.61 -1.82
N ALA A 677 21.70 8.63 -1.35
CA ALA A 677 22.28 7.45 -0.72
C ALA A 677 21.51 7.09 0.56
N LEU A 678 21.28 5.80 0.78
CA LEU A 678 20.58 5.28 1.96
C LEU A 678 21.48 4.32 2.73
N ASP A 679 21.68 4.59 4.01
CA ASP A 679 22.31 3.69 4.97
C ASP A 679 21.24 3.05 5.86
N LEU A 680 20.94 1.78 5.63
CA LEU A 680 19.89 1.07 6.36
C LEU A 680 20.19 0.87 7.84
N ASP A 681 21.47 0.82 8.23
CA ASP A 681 21.86 0.71 9.64
C ASP A 681 21.60 2.06 10.36
N ALA A 682 21.93 3.17 9.69
CA ALA A 682 21.58 4.50 10.18
C ALA A 682 20.06 4.68 10.26
N GLU A 683 19.32 4.23 9.24
CA GLU A 683 17.85 4.30 9.22
C GLU A 683 17.23 3.53 10.39
N ALA A 684 17.66 2.29 10.64
CA ALA A 684 17.22 1.50 11.79
C ALA A 684 17.54 2.18 13.12
N SER A 685 18.72 2.79 13.23
CA SER A 685 19.14 3.54 14.42
C SER A 685 18.27 4.78 14.65
N LEU A 686 17.91 5.52 13.59
CA LEU A 686 17.00 6.66 13.68
C LEU A 686 15.61 6.26 14.18
N GLN A 687 15.04 5.20 13.62
CA GLN A 687 13.72 4.72 14.01
C GLN A 687 13.67 4.33 15.49
N ASN A 688 14.71 3.66 15.97
CA ASN A 688 14.86 3.33 17.39
C ASN A 688 15.03 4.59 18.26
N LEU A 689 15.85 5.56 17.83
CA LEU A 689 16.04 6.84 18.53
C LEU A 689 14.70 7.57 18.67
N LEU A 690 13.93 7.74 17.61
CA LEU A 690 12.64 8.41 17.62
C LEU A 690 11.65 7.75 18.57
N THR A 691 11.56 6.42 18.54
CA THR A 691 10.71 5.65 19.47
C THR A 691 11.08 5.90 20.92
N VAL A 692 12.37 5.91 21.25
CA VAL A 692 12.83 6.16 22.63
C VAL A 692 12.62 7.61 23.04
N LEU A 693 12.89 8.59 22.19
CA LEU A 693 12.62 10.01 22.45
C LEU A 693 11.13 10.26 22.75
N ALA A 694 10.25 9.64 21.96
CA ALA A 694 8.81 9.71 22.15
C ALA A 694 8.36 9.05 23.46
N TRP A 695 8.84 7.83 23.74
CA TRP A 695 8.50 7.09 24.97
C TRP A 695 8.90 7.86 26.22
N ARG A 696 10.07 8.49 26.21
CA ARG A 696 10.56 9.33 27.30
C ARG A 696 9.92 10.72 27.37
N LYS A 697 9.04 11.06 26.41
CA LYS A 697 8.42 12.40 26.29
C LYS A 697 9.43 13.54 26.17
N LEU A 698 10.57 13.27 25.53
CA LEU A 698 11.62 14.26 25.32
C LEU A 698 11.30 15.20 24.16
N ILE A 699 10.53 14.71 23.18
CA ILE A 699 10.11 15.47 22.00
C ILE A 699 8.59 15.72 22.04
N ARG A 700 8.16 16.79 21.36
CA ARG A 700 6.75 17.20 21.23
C ARG A 700 6.21 17.07 19.84
N SER A 701 7.06 17.13 18.84
CA SER A 701 6.71 16.82 17.46
C SER A 701 7.91 16.17 16.77
N ALA A 702 7.64 15.41 15.72
CA ALA A 702 8.64 14.84 14.84
C ALA A 702 8.11 14.85 13.41
N ARG A 703 8.95 15.27 12.46
CA ARG A 703 8.64 15.30 11.04
C ARG A 703 9.83 14.84 10.22
N ASP A 704 9.56 13.93 9.31
CA ASP A 704 10.50 13.49 8.28
C ASP A 704 10.86 14.64 7.33
N ILE A 705 12.11 14.68 6.86
CA ILE A 705 12.52 15.57 5.78
C ILE A 705 12.51 14.75 4.49
N SER A 706 11.43 14.89 3.76
CA SER A 706 11.18 14.20 2.49
C SER A 706 10.92 15.22 1.37
N ASP A 707 9.78 15.10 0.68
CA ASP A 707 9.40 15.94 -0.47
C ASP A 707 9.65 17.46 -0.25
N GLY A 708 10.53 18.04 -1.05
CA GLY A 708 10.86 19.47 -1.03
C GLY A 708 11.81 19.93 0.09
N GLY A 709 12.36 19.01 0.87
CA GLY A 709 13.42 19.27 1.84
C GLY A 709 12.97 19.97 3.11
N ILE A 710 13.96 20.48 3.88
CA ILE A 710 13.71 21.06 5.21
C ILE A 710 12.83 22.31 5.18
N ALA A 711 12.90 23.12 4.13
CA ALA A 711 12.09 24.33 4.02
C ALA A 711 10.58 24.00 3.95
N VAL A 712 10.23 22.97 3.21
CA VAL A 712 8.85 22.45 3.13
C VAL A 712 8.45 21.78 4.44
N ALA A 713 9.32 20.96 5.04
CA ALA A 713 9.05 20.28 6.30
C ALA A 713 8.76 21.27 7.44
N LEU A 714 9.53 22.37 7.54
CA LEU A 714 9.32 23.45 8.52
C LEU A 714 7.99 24.19 8.28
N ALA A 715 7.68 24.51 7.01
CA ALA A 715 6.43 25.18 6.66
C ALA A 715 5.22 24.33 7.05
N GLN A 716 5.20 23.06 6.65
CA GLN A 716 4.12 22.13 6.98
C GLN A 716 3.97 21.87 8.48
N SER A 717 5.09 21.82 9.24
CA SER A 717 5.05 21.66 10.69
C SER A 717 4.39 22.86 11.38
N ALA A 718 4.52 24.06 10.78
CA ALA A 718 3.95 25.30 11.31
C ALA A 718 2.45 25.47 11.06
N PHE A 719 1.88 24.85 10.01
CA PHE A 719 0.54 25.16 9.51
C PHE A 719 -0.59 24.77 10.45
N THR A 720 -0.58 23.55 11.00
CA THR A 720 -1.72 22.98 11.75
C THR A 720 -2.15 23.82 12.95
N LYS A 721 -1.19 24.38 13.69
CA LYS A 721 -1.46 25.21 14.86
C LYS A 721 -1.16 26.70 14.63
N GLY A 722 -0.70 27.05 13.44
CA GLY A 722 -0.33 28.44 13.12
C GLY A 722 0.84 28.96 13.96
N ILE A 723 1.74 28.08 14.40
CA ILE A 723 2.92 28.42 15.20
C ILE A 723 4.10 28.58 14.25
N GLY A 724 4.64 29.79 14.15
CA GLY A 724 5.79 30.08 13.29
C GLY A 724 7.10 29.50 13.78
N ALA A 725 8.15 29.79 13.05
CA ALA A 725 9.51 29.38 13.39
C ALA A 725 10.53 30.40 12.91
N THR A 726 11.57 30.61 13.71
CA THR A 726 12.81 31.25 13.28
C THR A 726 13.92 30.20 13.35
N VAL A 727 14.49 29.91 12.19
CA VAL A 727 15.52 28.89 12.01
C VAL A 727 16.78 29.57 11.50
N GLU A 728 17.89 29.27 12.10
CA GLU A 728 19.21 29.71 11.66
C GLU A 728 20.06 28.49 11.36
N GLN A 729 20.49 28.38 10.13
CA GLN A 729 21.33 27.29 9.67
C GLN A 729 22.77 27.69 9.66
N ASP A 730 23.64 26.83 10.19
CA ASP A 730 25.09 27.03 10.16
C ASP A 730 25.59 26.79 8.72
N PRO A 731 26.29 27.79 8.13
CA PRO A 731 26.83 27.65 6.78
C PRO A 731 27.83 26.49 6.64
N SER A 732 28.47 26.06 7.72
CA SER A 732 29.37 24.90 7.71
C SER A 732 28.65 23.55 7.50
N LEU A 733 27.34 23.51 7.79
CA LEU A 733 26.49 22.35 7.54
C LEU A 733 25.92 22.33 6.11
N LEU A 734 26.15 23.39 5.33
CA LEU A 734 25.57 23.61 4.01
C LEU A 734 26.67 24.03 3.03
N ALA A 735 27.13 23.11 2.20
CA ALA A 735 28.04 23.44 1.10
C ALA A 735 27.45 24.52 0.15
N GLN A 736 26.13 24.59 0.03
CA GLN A 736 25.34 25.62 -0.67
C GLN A 736 23.95 25.76 -0.03
N PRO A 737 23.43 26.99 0.20
CA PRO A 737 22.11 27.20 0.81
C PRO A 737 20.98 26.49 0.09
N LEU A 738 21.04 26.36 -1.24
CA LEU A 738 20.03 25.69 -2.05
C LEU A 738 19.83 24.23 -1.63
N PHE A 739 20.92 23.48 -1.55
CA PHE A 739 20.85 22.06 -1.16
C PHE A 739 20.42 21.89 0.29
N GLY A 740 20.91 22.76 1.17
CA GLY A 740 20.51 22.74 2.57
C GLY A 740 19.03 23.00 2.80
N LEU A 741 18.38 23.75 1.94
CA LEU A 741 16.96 24.09 2.07
C LEU A 741 16.04 23.07 1.38
N PHE A 742 16.46 22.53 0.23
CA PHE A 742 15.55 21.80 -0.67
C PHE A 742 16.04 20.41 -1.08
N ALA A 743 17.20 19.93 -0.62
CA ALA A 743 17.57 18.54 -0.79
C ALA A 743 16.69 17.64 0.09
N GLU A 744 16.50 16.41 -0.38
CA GLU A 744 15.68 15.38 0.25
C GLU A 744 16.59 14.27 0.81
N PRO A 745 17.30 14.53 1.94
CA PRO A 745 18.25 13.58 2.49
C PRO A 745 17.53 12.38 3.15
N ALA A 746 18.13 11.20 3.04
CA ALA A 746 17.68 10.05 3.80
C ALA A 746 17.97 10.19 5.30
N SER A 747 17.20 9.49 6.13
CA SER A 747 17.43 9.33 7.57
C SER A 747 17.61 10.66 8.33
N THR A 748 16.86 11.70 7.94
CA THR A 748 16.95 13.03 8.53
C THR A 748 15.58 13.52 8.98
N VAL A 749 15.48 13.99 10.23
CA VAL A 749 14.20 14.34 10.87
C VAL A 749 14.34 15.64 11.66
N ILE A 750 13.32 16.49 11.63
CA ILE A 750 13.19 17.60 12.57
C ILE A 750 12.28 17.20 13.74
N VAL A 751 12.73 17.51 14.96
CA VAL A 751 11.92 17.33 16.17
C VAL A 751 11.83 18.65 16.94
N THR A 752 10.77 18.81 17.74
CA THR A 752 10.68 19.92 18.68
C THR A 752 10.70 19.44 20.12
N ALA A 753 11.34 20.22 20.99
CA ALA A 753 11.53 19.86 22.38
C ALA A 753 11.59 21.08 23.30
N GLU A 754 11.35 20.87 24.60
CA GLU A 754 11.68 21.84 25.63
C GLU A 754 13.19 22.05 25.71
N HIS A 755 13.63 23.26 25.96
CA HIS A 755 15.07 23.56 26.10
C HIS A 755 15.76 22.72 27.17
N GLY A 756 15.03 22.34 28.25
CA GLY A 756 15.55 21.48 29.31
C GLY A 756 15.92 20.05 28.87
N ASN A 757 15.34 19.58 27.77
CA ASN A 757 15.56 18.23 27.24
C ASN A 757 16.73 18.12 26.25
N LEU A 758 17.30 19.26 25.77
CA LEU A 758 18.28 19.27 24.69
C LEU A 758 19.52 18.43 25.00
N ALA A 759 20.05 18.54 26.23
CA ALA A 759 21.25 17.77 26.61
C ALA A 759 20.98 16.25 26.63
N GLU A 760 19.77 15.83 27.01
CA GLU A 760 19.39 14.41 26.99
C GLU A 760 19.15 13.93 25.56
N ILE A 761 18.52 14.74 24.71
CA ILE A 761 18.34 14.44 23.27
C ILE A 761 19.71 14.28 22.60
N ASP A 762 20.64 15.20 22.84
CA ASP A 762 21.99 15.13 22.28
C ASP A 762 22.75 13.87 22.72
N ALA A 763 22.70 13.55 24.02
CA ALA A 763 23.32 12.35 24.54
C ALA A 763 22.73 11.08 23.91
N MET A 764 21.40 11.05 23.70
CA MET A 764 20.73 9.92 23.07
C MET A 764 21.03 9.84 21.57
N ALA A 765 20.99 10.96 20.86
CA ALA A 765 21.35 11.00 19.45
C ALA A 765 22.75 10.42 19.21
N ASN A 766 23.76 10.89 19.97
CA ASN A 766 25.12 10.35 19.90
C ASN A 766 25.20 8.85 20.18
N GLN A 767 24.39 8.34 21.13
CA GLN A 767 24.34 6.90 21.43
C GLN A 767 23.81 6.06 20.25
N TYR A 768 22.93 6.62 19.47
CA TYR A 768 22.37 5.99 18.25
C TYR A 768 23.15 6.36 16.98
N ASN A 769 24.36 6.92 17.10
CA ASN A 769 25.21 7.40 15.99
C ASN A 769 24.55 8.51 15.16
N PHE A 770 23.82 9.40 15.82
CA PHE A 770 23.23 10.58 15.22
C PHE A 770 23.83 11.86 15.80
N LEU A 771 23.93 12.86 14.95
CA LEU A 771 24.15 14.24 15.37
C LEU A 771 22.81 14.91 15.66
N SER A 772 22.81 15.83 16.60
CA SER A 772 21.69 16.70 16.89
C SER A 772 22.16 18.15 16.91
N ALA A 773 21.45 19.03 16.22
CA ALA A 773 21.71 20.46 16.31
C ALA A 773 20.41 21.21 16.57
N ARG A 774 20.46 22.11 17.52
CA ARG A 774 19.40 23.11 17.64
C ARG A 774 19.52 24.09 16.50
N ILE A 775 18.60 24.03 15.54
CA ILE A 775 18.59 24.92 14.37
C ILE A 775 17.66 26.12 14.52
N GLY A 776 16.81 26.17 15.56
CA GLY A 776 15.87 27.26 15.69
C GLY A 776 14.95 27.17 16.91
N ILE A 777 13.90 27.96 16.84
CA ILE A 777 12.87 28.08 17.87
C ILE A 777 11.49 28.27 17.24
N THR A 778 10.48 27.64 17.80
CA THR A 778 9.09 27.83 17.40
C THR A 778 8.49 29.08 18.02
N GLY A 779 7.65 29.80 17.29
CA GLY A 779 6.89 30.95 17.80
C GLY A 779 6.55 31.99 16.73
N GLY A 780 5.65 32.89 17.09
CA GLY A 780 5.18 33.92 16.19
C GLY A 780 4.29 33.41 15.06
N ASN A 781 4.08 34.24 14.05
CA ASN A 781 3.19 33.94 12.92
C ASN A 781 3.88 34.01 11.56
N ARG A 782 5.21 33.85 11.56
CA ARG A 782 6.05 33.85 10.35
C ARG A 782 6.94 32.62 10.31
N LEU A 783 7.34 32.23 9.12
CA LEU A 783 8.46 31.35 8.89
C LEU A 783 9.64 32.20 8.47
N GLU A 784 10.73 32.13 9.23
CA GLU A 784 11.98 32.82 8.95
C GLU A 784 13.12 31.82 8.94
N ILE A 785 13.86 31.78 7.83
CA ILE A 785 15.04 30.93 7.69
C ILE A 785 16.21 31.83 7.34
N LEU A 786 17.22 31.82 8.20
CA LEU A 786 18.47 32.56 8.06
C LEU A 786 19.61 31.58 7.80
N VAL A 787 20.61 32.02 7.06
CA VAL A 787 21.87 31.34 6.85
C VAL A 787 22.95 32.38 7.08
N ASP A 788 23.85 32.15 8.04
CA ASP A 788 24.93 33.08 8.44
C ASP A 788 24.40 34.48 8.79
N GLY A 789 23.24 34.53 9.46
CA GLY A 789 22.57 35.79 9.83
C GLY A 789 21.91 36.56 8.70
N GLU A 790 21.96 36.07 7.46
CA GLU A 790 21.28 36.61 6.31
C GLU A 790 19.94 35.90 6.10
N THR A 791 18.86 36.68 5.88
CA THR A 791 17.52 36.14 5.70
C THR A 791 17.33 35.63 4.28
N PHE A 792 17.11 34.33 4.13
CA PHE A 792 16.83 33.68 2.87
C PHE A 792 15.33 33.49 2.62
N ILE A 793 14.57 33.15 3.66
CA ILE A 793 13.12 32.99 3.58
C ILE A 793 12.49 33.77 4.74
N SER A 794 11.52 34.65 4.45
CA SER A 794 10.71 35.29 5.48
C SER A 794 9.30 35.57 4.92
N ALA A 795 8.30 34.87 5.43
CA ALA A 795 6.91 35.06 5.00
C ALA A 795 5.93 34.85 6.16
N PRO A 796 4.78 35.55 6.13
CA PRO A 796 3.67 35.24 7.02
C PRO A 796 3.17 33.81 6.83
N LEU A 797 2.94 33.08 7.91
CA LEU A 797 2.38 31.71 7.80
C LEU A 797 1.02 31.66 7.09
N ALA A 798 0.18 32.64 7.31
CA ALA A 798 -1.12 32.71 6.67
C ALA A 798 -1.04 32.72 5.15
N GLU A 799 0.00 33.39 4.59
CA GLU A 799 0.23 33.43 3.15
C GLU A 799 0.67 32.07 2.61
N LEU A 800 1.69 31.45 3.25
CA LEU A 800 2.21 30.14 2.86
C LEU A 800 1.14 29.05 3.02
N HIS A 801 0.41 29.09 4.13
CA HIS A 801 -0.67 28.14 4.40
C HIS A 801 -1.82 28.27 3.40
N ALA A 802 -2.26 29.48 3.07
CA ALA A 802 -3.32 29.70 2.11
C ALA A 802 -2.95 29.12 0.74
N LEU A 803 -1.72 29.39 0.28
CA LEU A 803 -1.21 28.84 -0.98
C LEU A 803 -1.19 27.32 -0.97
N TRP A 804 -0.59 26.73 0.07
CA TRP A 804 -0.50 25.28 0.23
C TRP A 804 -1.87 24.61 0.35
N ALA A 805 -2.79 25.19 1.11
CA ALA A 805 -4.09 24.59 1.43
C ALA A 805 -5.06 24.58 0.24
N SER A 806 -4.98 25.60 -0.64
CA SER A 806 -5.95 25.78 -1.74
C SER A 806 -5.47 25.22 -3.09
N ALA A 807 -4.20 24.89 -3.24
CA ALA A 807 -3.61 24.61 -4.57
C ALA A 807 -4.24 23.38 -5.25
N LEU A 808 -4.50 22.30 -4.53
CA LEU A 808 -5.11 21.09 -5.11
C LEU A 808 -6.53 21.39 -5.62
N GLU A 809 -7.35 22.03 -4.79
CA GLU A 809 -8.73 22.34 -5.12
C GLU A 809 -8.81 23.37 -6.26
N ALA A 810 -7.92 24.37 -6.25
CA ALA A 810 -7.81 25.35 -7.32
C ALA A 810 -7.48 24.66 -8.66
N ASN A 811 -6.50 23.78 -8.70
CA ASN A 811 -6.13 23.05 -9.91
C ASN A 811 -7.26 22.15 -10.43
N LEU A 812 -8.04 21.52 -9.54
CA LEU A 812 -9.17 20.66 -9.95
C LEU A 812 -10.38 21.46 -10.47
N HIS A 813 -10.60 22.68 -9.97
CA HIS A 813 -11.77 23.48 -10.30
C HIS A 813 -11.49 24.66 -11.23
N ASP A 814 -10.21 24.97 -11.53
CA ASP A 814 -9.90 25.95 -12.55
C ASP A 814 -10.49 25.49 -13.90
N GLU A 815 -11.47 26.25 -14.38
CA GLU A 815 -11.96 26.09 -15.74
C GLU A 815 -10.77 26.25 -16.66
N VAL A 816 -10.36 25.18 -17.31
CA VAL A 816 -9.38 25.27 -18.43
C VAL A 816 -9.99 26.23 -19.44
N PRO A 817 -9.47 27.47 -19.61
CA PRO A 817 -10.14 28.48 -20.42
C PRO A 817 -10.48 27.92 -21.81
N ALA A 818 -11.72 28.13 -22.24
CA ALA A 818 -12.29 27.58 -23.48
C ALA A 818 -11.48 27.95 -24.75
#